data_48df38790db7d80a5897aaa8062c5e69
#
_entry.id   48df38790db7d80a5897aaa8062c5e69
#
_cell.length_a   1.000
_cell.length_b   1.000
_cell.length_c   1.000
_cell.angle_alpha   90.00
_cell.angle_beta   90.00
_cell.angle_gamma   90.00
#
_symmetry.space_group_name_H-M   'P 1'
#
loop_
_entity.id
_entity.type
_entity.pdbx_description
1 polymer ?
#
loop_
_entity_poly.entity_id
_entity_poly.type
_entity_poly.pdbx_seq_one_letter_code
_entity_poly.pdbx_strand_id
1 'polypeptide(L)'
;TAFTNNTAEGYGGAIYTNSATAPYLIDISVDDSYSQNGGVLVDENNSAAGYGDGPSTAAGGFMYLGLSEVTFDIADGKTLVIGNTENDGAVDSIAGTGLITKTGSGDLVLNADNNDFTGEMQIENGEVTLGRSNSLMNVGDTHCQDDPQDCYGLTIGSIDQYQNQAELNVGSTQQTFVHALTGFQNGTLNIDAGGNVTVNQGSFAGIIEGAGQLTIAQNGSYVLAGAQSMALTGDIVVDDGAVLSLEGDAADLTALQDDPQSIVLNGGVLDLSDFSTWQSGTSYNDGLEVSGSSGTVIGSQDVVDLAGGDNLHIGGDGKDGVYVVVDASDGQVSLANNNSYLGTTQIASGTLMVSDNSQLGDTHYNRQVIFTDKQQESVMEITANVDTRSTTTEHGRDIEMRADGEVAVDAGVDTQWGALMADSSGQHQDEGSTFTKTGAGTLELTASGTTQSAVRVEEGTLKGDVADIFPYASSLWVGDGATFVTGADQDIQSIDATSSGTIDISDGTVLRLTGQDTSVALNASLFNGDGTLVNATDGVTLTGELNTNLETDSLTYLADVTVNGDLTNTSGAVSLQNGVAGDTLTVNGDYTGGGTLLFDSELNGDDSVSDQLVMNGNTAGNTTVVVNFITGIGEPTSTGIKVVDFAADPTQFQNNAQFSLAGSGYVNMGAYDYTLVEDNNDWYLRSQEVTPPSPPEPDPTPDPDPTPDPDPTPDPAPTPAYQPVLNAKVGGYLNNLRAAN
;
A
#
# COMPACT_ATOMS: atom_id res chain seq x y z
N THR A 1 24.63 27.03 57.88
CA THR A 1 26.00 26.53 57.83
C THR A 1 26.49 26.66 56.39
N ALA A 2 27.54 27.45 56.18
CA ALA A 2 28.15 27.52 54.83
C ALA A 2 29.14 26.38 54.67
N PHE A 3 29.09 25.69 53.56
CA PHE A 3 30.04 24.66 53.17
C PHE A 3 31.01 25.24 52.16
N THR A 4 32.12 25.77 52.62
CA THR A 4 33.10 26.44 51.76
C THR A 4 34.48 25.88 51.95
N ASN A 5 35.23 25.69 50.87
CA ASN A 5 36.64 25.24 50.90
C ASN A 5 36.86 23.89 51.59
N ASN A 6 35.90 22.97 51.54
CA ASN A 6 36.09 21.63 52.06
C ASN A 6 36.81 20.76 51.02
N THR A 7 37.71 19.90 51.47
CA THR A 7 38.45 18.98 50.58
C THR A 7 38.41 17.59 51.19
N ALA A 8 38.06 16.61 50.39
CA ALA A 8 38.09 15.20 50.76
C ALA A 8 39.07 14.40 49.86
N GLU A 9 39.69 13.38 50.40
CA GLU A 9 40.42 12.38 49.63
C GLU A 9 39.45 11.27 49.27
N GLY A 10 38.80 11.37 48.09
CA GLY A 10 37.82 10.39 47.60
C GLY A 10 36.49 11.04 47.26
N TYR A 11 35.42 10.73 47.97
CA TYR A 11 34.05 11.13 47.65
C TYR A 11 33.53 12.20 48.61
N GLY A 12 32.68 13.13 48.14
CA GLY A 12 31.91 14.06 48.93
C GLY A 12 32.74 15.10 49.72
N GLY A 13 33.20 16.20 49.10
CA GLY A 13 34.03 17.21 49.71
C GLY A 13 33.42 17.84 50.95
N ALA A 14 32.14 18.13 50.98
CA ALA A 14 31.42 18.66 52.10
C ALA A 14 30.48 17.63 52.76
N ILE A 15 29.78 16.81 51.99
CA ILE A 15 28.81 15.82 52.47
C ILE A 15 29.06 14.49 51.78
N TYR A 16 29.18 13.43 52.55
CA TYR A 16 29.30 12.06 52.04
C TYR A 16 28.29 11.16 52.72
N THR A 17 27.45 10.51 51.95
CA THR A 17 26.52 9.47 52.44
C THR A 17 26.67 8.22 51.60
N ASN A 18 26.95 7.12 52.27
CA ASN A 18 27.02 5.81 51.64
C ASN A 18 26.38 4.79 52.56
N SER A 19 25.13 4.44 52.30
CA SER A 19 24.45 3.39 53.05
C SER A 19 23.96 2.29 52.10
N ALA A 20 24.49 1.10 52.26
CA ALA A 20 24.02 -0.08 51.49
C ALA A 20 22.75 -0.70 52.10
N THR A 21 22.28 -0.29 53.28
CA THR A 21 21.23 -0.98 54.01
C THR A 21 20.10 -0.10 54.56
N ALA A 22 20.24 1.21 54.63
CA ALA A 22 19.18 2.16 54.99
C ALA A 22 19.51 3.55 54.45
N PRO A 23 18.62 4.20 53.69
CA PRO A 23 18.84 5.56 53.21
C PRO A 23 18.93 6.53 54.41
N TYR A 24 19.84 7.50 54.31
CA TYR A 24 19.83 8.64 55.18
C TYR A 24 18.98 9.75 54.57
N LEU A 25 18.08 10.35 55.35
CA LEU A 25 17.37 11.56 55.02
C LEU A 25 18.18 12.77 55.49
N ILE A 26 18.51 13.67 54.60
CA ILE A 26 19.24 14.90 54.84
C ILE A 26 18.38 16.07 54.46
N ASP A 27 18.02 16.91 55.43
CA ASP A 27 17.29 18.16 55.17
C ASP A 27 18.25 19.35 55.19
N ILE A 28 18.32 20.08 54.08
CA ILE A 28 19.05 21.34 53.96
C ILE A 28 18.03 22.45 53.81
N SER A 29 17.79 23.22 54.90
CA SER A 29 16.80 24.29 54.91
C SER A 29 17.46 25.64 54.83
N VAL A 30 16.92 26.51 53.93
CA VAL A 30 17.26 27.93 53.86
C VAL A 30 15.98 28.72 54.16
N ASP A 31 15.85 29.19 55.39
CA ASP A 31 14.65 29.81 55.92
C ASP A 31 14.81 31.33 56.18
N ASP A 32 13.79 31.97 56.71
CA ASP A 32 13.77 33.40 57.03
C ASP A 32 14.77 33.83 58.12
N SER A 33 15.36 32.90 58.85
CA SER A 33 16.44 33.20 59.81
C SER A 33 17.76 33.55 59.12
N TYR A 34 17.91 33.21 57.83
CA TYR A 34 19.07 33.56 57.01
C TYR A 34 18.90 34.93 56.36
N SER A 35 19.65 35.89 56.80
CA SER A 35 19.51 37.32 56.38
C SER A 35 20.78 37.91 55.76
N GLN A 36 21.80 37.13 55.47
CA GLN A 36 23.01 37.63 54.83
C GLN A 36 22.89 37.62 53.31
N ASN A 37 23.60 38.49 52.60
CA ASN A 37 23.64 38.61 51.14
C ASN A 37 22.28 38.72 50.44
N GLY A 38 21.26 39.32 51.10
CA GLY A 38 19.94 39.42 50.52
C GLY A 38 19.15 38.08 50.44
N GLY A 39 19.54 37.10 51.25
CA GLY A 39 18.87 35.78 51.28
C GLY A 39 19.52 34.71 50.37
N VAL A 40 20.66 35.01 49.77
CA VAL A 40 21.40 34.08 48.92
C VAL A 40 22.46 33.32 49.77
N LEU A 41 22.39 32.02 49.82
CA LEU A 41 23.42 31.17 50.37
C LEU A 41 24.24 30.58 49.20
N VAL A 42 25.55 30.84 49.23
CA VAL A 42 26.48 30.31 48.22
C VAL A 42 27.32 29.23 48.86
N ASP A 43 27.36 28.10 48.22
CA ASP A 43 28.24 26.95 48.54
C ASP A 43 29.26 26.82 47.39
N GLU A 44 30.56 27.03 47.75
CA GLU A 44 31.59 27.12 46.71
C GLU A 44 32.96 26.59 47.18
N ASN A 45 33.77 26.15 46.21
CA ASN A 45 35.15 25.71 46.38
C ASN A 45 35.31 24.41 47.20
N ASN A 46 34.29 23.54 47.21
CA ASN A 46 34.41 22.20 47.75
C ASN A 46 34.92 21.22 46.68
N SER A 47 35.86 20.36 47.04
CA SER A 47 36.44 19.43 46.08
C SER A 47 36.66 18.06 46.68
N ALA A 48 36.52 17.05 45.84
CA ALA A 48 36.93 15.66 46.11
C ALA A 48 38.15 15.33 45.26
N ALA A 49 39.24 14.81 45.91
CA ALA A 49 40.41 14.36 45.17
C ALA A 49 40.34 12.84 44.95
N GLY A 50 40.73 12.35 43.78
CA GLY A 50 40.70 10.93 43.44
C GLY A 50 41.55 10.08 44.38
N TYR A 51 41.05 8.96 44.82
CA TYR A 51 41.77 8.00 45.65
C TYR A 51 42.45 6.95 44.77
N GLY A 52 43.81 7.03 44.68
CA GLY A 52 44.64 6.10 43.91
C GLY A 52 45.05 6.59 42.50
N ASP A 53 45.93 5.84 41.83
CA ASP A 53 46.61 6.20 40.57
C ASP A 53 45.73 6.17 39.30
N GLY A 54 44.43 6.48 39.41
CA GLY A 54 43.50 6.52 38.26
C GLY A 54 42.67 7.82 38.19
N PRO A 55 42.45 8.40 37.03
CA PRO A 55 41.71 9.66 36.87
C PRO A 55 40.18 9.57 37.07
N SER A 56 39.64 8.46 37.55
CA SER A 56 38.21 8.16 37.53
C SER A 56 37.55 7.92 38.91
N THR A 57 38.12 8.42 40.01
CA THR A 57 37.59 8.09 41.37
C THR A 57 37.25 9.30 42.24
N ALA A 58 37.41 10.51 41.72
CA ALA A 58 36.95 11.71 42.42
C ALA A 58 35.52 12.02 41.97
N ALA A 59 34.56 11.99 42.89
CA ALA A 59 33.17 12.30 42.58
C ALA A 59 32.53 13.05 43.76
N GLY A 60 31.68 14.06 43.42
CA GLY A 60 30.91 14.82 44.36
C GLY A 60 31.73 15.84 45.17
N GLY A 61 32.25 16.87 44.54
CA GLY A 61 32.99 17.94 45.19
C GLY A 61 32.23 18.56 46.34
N PHE A 62 30.96 18.80 46.21
CA PHE A 62 30.06 19.19 47.28
C PHE A 62 29.48 17.98 48.01
N MET A 63 28.82 17.07 47.28
CA MET A 63 28.03 16.00 47.85
C MET A 63 28.19 14.68 47.08
N TYR A 64 28.35 13.59 47.81
CA TYR A 64 28.18 12.26 47.27
C TYR A 64 27.01 11.56 47.95
N LEU A 65 26.02 11.17 47.15
CA LEU A 65 24.82 10.45 47.60
C LEU A 65 24.90 8.98 47.17
N GLY A 66 25.06 8.07 48.12
CA GLY A 66 24.84 6.66 47.88
C GLY A 66 23.36 6.37 47.65
N LEU A 67 22.76 5.45 48.39
CA LEU A 67 21.31 5.21 48.36
C LEU A 67 20.54 6.16 49.31
N SER A 68 20.98 7.41 49.43
CA SER A 68 20.45 8.39 50.40
C SER A 68 19.56 9.41 49.71
N GLU A 69 18.72 10.05 50.49
CA GLU A 69 17.81 11.09 50.07
C GLU A 69 18.22 12.44 50.64
N VAL A 70 18.26 13.50 49.84
CA VAL A 70 18.47 14.86 50.28
C VAL A 70 17.31 15.73 49.89
N THR A 71 16.78 16.48 50.85
CA THR A 71 15.74 17.52 50.59
C THR A 71 16.37 18.88 50.72
N PHE A 72 16.22 19.71 49.65
CA PHE A 72 16.51 21.12 49.68
C PHE A 72 15.20 21.88 49.91
N ASP A 73 14.94 22.29 51.17
CA ASP A 73 13.76 23.09 51.51
C ASP A 73 14.14 24.59 51.57
N ILE A 74 13.74 25.32 50.53
CA ILE A 74 14.15 26.72 50.33
C ILE A 74 12.93 27.64 50.44
N ALA A 75 12.92 28.52 51.45
CA ALA A 75 11.80 29.43 51.69
C ALA A 75 11.66 30.48 50.59
N ASP A 76 10.47 31.08 50.49
CA ASP A 76 10.13 32.14 49.55
C ASP A 76 11.13 33.29 49.59
N GLY A 77 11.59 33.76 48.41
CA GLY A 77 12.57 34.84 48.25
C GLY A 77 13.98 34.48 48.75
N LYS A 78 14.28 33.21 48.96
CA LYS A 78 15.63 32.71 49.29
C LYS A 78 16.18 31.91 48.10
N THR A 79 17.51 31.93 47.96
CA THR A 79 18.23 31.19 46.93
C THR A 79 19.38 30.41 47.53
N LEU A 80 19.48 29.13 47.21
CA LEU A 80 20.65 28.29 47.46
C LEU A 80 21.42 28.13 46.15
N VAL A 81 22.68 28.52 46.12
CA VAL A 81 23.58 28.34 44.97
C VAL A 81 24.60 27.26 45.33
N ILE A 82 24.66 26.21 44.52
CA ILE A 82 25.65 25.12 44.62
C ILE A 82 26.63 25.28 43.45
N GLY A 83 27.89 25.54 43.78
CA GLY A 83 28.96 25.70 42.83
C GLY A 83 29.10 27.12 42.27
N ASN A 84 30.14 27.29 41.43
CA ASN A 84 30.51 28.57 40.84
C ASN A 84 30.76 28.37 39.34
N THR A 85 30.12 29.21 38.52
CA THR A 85 30.27 29.18 37.07
C THR A 85 31.70 29.50 36.57
N GLU A 86 32.57 30.09 37.42
CA GLU A 86 33.97 30.43 37.09
C GLU A 86 34.95 29.25 37.29
N ASN A 87 34.53 28.16 37.96
CA ASN A 87 35.33 26.99 38.19
C ASN A 87 35.21 25.94 37.05
N ASP A 88 36.07 24.93 37.02
CA ASP A 88 36.12 23.94 35.94
C ASP A 88 35.06 22.81 36.07
N GLY A 89 34.04 23.01 36.87
CA GLY A 89 32.84 22.17 36.93
C GLY A 89 32.92 20.99 37.94
N ALA A 90 34.06 20.43 38.15
CA ALA A 90 34.23 19.30 39.10
C ALA A 90 34.27 19.78 40.60
N VAL A 91 34.44 21.06 40.79
CA VAL A 91 34.35 21.70 42.10
C VAL A 91 32.88 21.91 42.44
N ASP A 92 32.50 21.55 43.66
CA ASP A 92 31.11 21.67 44.18
C ASP A 92 30.07 20.76 43.48
N SER A 93 30.54 19.72 42.79
CA SER A 93 29.66 18.75 42.10
C SER A 93 28.87 17.87 43.06
N ILE A 94 27.70 17.41 42.60
CA ILE A 94 26.92 16.34 43.22
C ILE A 94 27.17 15.04 42.45
N ALA A 95 27.35 13.96 43.16
CA ALA A 95 27.56 12.65 42.55
C ALA A 95 26.82 11.53 43.30
N GLY A 96 26.71 10.35 42.70
CA GLY A 96 26.09 9.15 43.26
C GLY A 96 24.71 8.83 42.74
N THR A 97 24.00 7.92 43.42
CA THR A 97 22.75 7.31 42.94
C THR A 97 21.52 7.63 43.82
N GLY A 98 21.61 8.60 44.71
CA GLY A 98 20.54 8.94 45.65
C GLY A 98 19.37 9.72 45.01
N LEU A 99 18.44 10.14 45.88
CA LEU A 99 17.31 11.00 45.49
C LEU A 99 17.55 12.42 45.97
N ILE A 100 17.36 13.39 45.11
CA ILE A 100 17.32 14.84 45.42
C ILE A 100 15.88 15.29 45.32
N THR A 101 15.36 15.88 46.39
CA THR A 101 14.03 16.51 46.41
C THR A 101 14.17 18.04 46.67
N LYS A 102 13.64 18.85 45.78
CA LYS A 102 13.54 20.30 45.97
C LYS A 102 12.13 20.66 46.43
N THR A 103 12.03 21.25 47.64
CA THR A 103 10.80 21.76 48.24
C THR A 103 10.89 23.25 48.58
N GLY A 104 9.84 23.84 49.13
CA GLY A 104 9.78 25.28 49.41
C GLY A 104 9.74 26.09 48.12
N SER A 105 9.21 27.34 48.18
CA SER A 105 8.97 28.19 47.01
C SER A 105 10.15 29.05 46.59
N GLY A 106 11.32 28.91 47.21
CA GLY A 106 12.55 29.61 46.83
C GLY A 106 13.37 28.84 45.78
N ASP A 107 14.55 29.32 45.43
CA ASP A 107 15.31 28.91 44.26
C ASP A 107 16.54 28.06 44.61
N LEU A 108 16.76 27.02 43.82
CA LEU A 108 18.00 26.23 43.82
C LEU A 108 18.76 26.48 42.52
N VAL A 109 19.99 26.95 42.61
CA VAL A 109 20.85 27.20 41.43
C VAL A 109 21.98 26.17 41.44
N LEU A 110 22.06 25.37 40.40
CA LEU A 110 23.10 24.35 40.18
C LEU A 110 24.13 24.86 39.16
N ASN A 111 25.31 25.25 39.66
CA ASN A 111 26.42 25.79 38.85
C ASN A 111 27.57 24.82 38.66
N ALA A 112 27.49 23.65 39.26
CA ALA A 112 28.51 22.61 39.14
C ALA A 112 28.24 21.63 37.99
N ASP A 113 29.25 20.92 37.55
CA ASP A 113 29.14 19.80 36.64
C ASP A 113 28.83 18.53 37.43
N ASN A 114 27.59 18.05 37.33
CA ASN A 114 27.10 16.90 38.12
C ASN A 114 27.08 15.62 37.31
N ASN A 115 28.00 15.43 36.37
CA ASN A 115 28.08 14.29 35.47
C ASN A 115 28.13 12.93 36.20
N ASP A 116 28.62 12.90 37.40
CA ASP A 116 28.74 11.68 38.21
C ASP A 116 27.48 11.41 39.07
N PHE A 117 26.42 12.18 38.92
CA PHE A 117 25.14 11.93 39.57
C PHE A 117 24.22 11.12 38.63
N THR A 118 23.93 9.89 39.02
CA THR A 118 23.10 8.93 38.31
C THR A 118 21.82 8.57 39.10
N GLY A 119 21.43 9.40 40.07
CA GLY A 119 20.24 9.24 40.88
C GLY A 119 18.99 9.88 40.28
N GLU A 120 18.01 10.14 41.14
CA GLU A 120 16.75 10.80 40.78
C GLU A 120 16.67 12.22 41.33
N MET A 121 15.98 13.10 40.63
CA MET A 121 15.64 14.42 41.15
C MET A 121 14.14 14.69 41.01
N GLN A 122 13.56 15.21 42.11
CA GLN A 122 12.15 15.61 42.15
C GLN A 122 12.08 17.11 42.53
N ILE A 123 11.43 17.93 41.69
CA ILE A 123 11.16 19.32 41.94
C ILE A 123 9.67 19.43 42.31
N GLU A 124 9.37 19.48 43.59
CA GLU A 124 7.99 19.51 44.08
C GLU A 124 7.43 20.93 44.21
N ASN A 125 8.31 21.93 44.46
CA ASN A 125 7.91 23.33 44.61
C ASN A 125 9.09 24.29 44.42
N GLY A 126 8.84 25.48 43.87
CA GLY A 126 9.83 26.52 43.62
C GLY A 126 10.65 26.23 42.35
N GLU A 127 11.77 26.93 42.23
CA GLU A 127 12.57 26.96 41.01
C GLU A 127 13.88 26.19 41.18
N VAL A 128 14.27 25.46 40.10
CA VAL A 128 15.65 24.98 39.92
C VAL A 128 16.21 25.58 38.65
N THR A 129 17.32 26.27 38.76
CA THR A 129 18.03 26.90 37.64
C THR A 129 19.35 26.15 37.35
N LEU A 130 19.57 25.78 36.11
CA LEU A 130 20.84 25.23 35.66
C LEU A 130 21.79 26.34 35.26
N GLY A 131 22.90 26.50 35.94
CA GLY A 131 23.90 27.55 35.68
C GLY A 131 24.94 27.16 34.63
N ARG A 132 25.05 25.90 34.25
CA ARG A 132 25.92 25.42 33.16
C ARG A 132 25.38 24.13 32.55
N SER A 133 25.86 23.77 31.36
CA SER A 133 25.61 22.48 30.77
C SER A 133 26.05 21.37 31.72
N ASN A 134 25.32 20.28 31.77
CA ASN A 134 25.59 19.12 32.62
C ASN A 134 25.41 19.37 34.15
N SER A 135 24.75 20.46 34.54
CA SER A 135 24.46 20.67 35.96
C SER A 135 23.54 19.64 36.58
N LEU A 136 22.77 18.90 35.77
CA LEU A 136 21.96 17.77 36.21
C LEU A 136 22.54 16.40 35.85
N MET A 137 23.26 16.27 34.70
CA MET A 137 23.68 14.98 34.18
C MET A 137 24.86 15.05 33.22
N ASN A 138 25.42 13.87 32.91
CA ASN A 138 26.45 13.68 31.92
C ASN A 138 25.84 13.64 30.48
N VAL A 139 26.04 14.66 29.72
CA VAL A 139 25.70 14.68 28.29
C VAL A 139 26.71 13.80 27.55
N GLY A 140 26.26 12.61 27.11
CA GLY A 140 27.07 11.70 26.31
C GLY A 140 27.64 10.50 27.04
N ASP A 141 27.21 10.21 28.25
CA ASP A 141 27.52 8.91 28.87
C ASP A 141 26.75 7.79 28.15
N THR A 142 27.51 6.92 27.49
CA THR A 142 26.98 5.77 26.74
C THR A 142 26.47 4.64 27.65
N HIS A 143 26.67 4.71 28.96
CA HIS A 143 26.22 3.68 29.88
C HIS A 143 24.71 3.59 30.04
N CYS A 144 24.00 4.71 29.86
CA CYS A 144 22.53 4.72 29.84
C CYS A 144 21.90 3.99 28.64
N GLN A 145 22.67 3.76 27.57
CA GLN A 145 22.20 2.97 26.42
C GLN A 145 22.30 1.47 26.65
N ASP A 146 23.20 1.02 27.54
CA ASP A 146 23.46 -0.41 27.76
C ASP A 146 22.64 -0.99 28.93
N ASP A 147 22.28 -0.20 29.96
CA ASP A 147 21.40 -0.61 31.06
C ASP A 147 20.45 0.52 31.50
N PRO A 148 19.17 0.46 31.05
CA PRO A 148 18.16 1.49 31.37
C PRO A 148 17.84 1.62 32.89
N GLN A 149 18.28 0.71 33.70
CA GLN A 149 18.00 0.73 35.15
C GLN A 149 18.96 1.60 35.98
N ASP A 150 20.09 1.97 35.38
CA ASP A 150 21.08 2.83 36.00
C ASP A 150 20.94 4.30 35.60
N CYS A 151 19.83 4.66 34.96
CA CYS A 151 19.63 5.97 34.38
C CYS A 151 18.76 6.88 35.22
N TYR A 152 19.14 8.12 35.22
CA TYR A 152 18.56 9.23 35.96
C TYR A 152 17.14 9.60 35.55
N GLY A 153 16.25 9.78 36.51
CA GLY A 153 14.91 10.32 36.33
C GLY A 153 14.76 11.72 36.93
N LEU A 154 14.10 12.61 36.18
CA LEU A 154 13.72 13.94 36.62
C LEU A 154 12.20 14.06 36.67
N THR A 155 11.67 14.49 37.81
CA THR A 155 10.25 14.78 37.98
C THR A 155 10.04 16.25 38.29
N ILE A 156 9.16 16.94 37.55
CA ILE A 156 8.78 18.36 37.76
C ILE A 156 7.30 18.43 38.10
N GLY A 157 7.00 18.95 39.28
CA GLY A 157 5.66 18.97 39.84
C GLY A 157 5.38 17.78 40.74
N SER A 158 4.19 17.68 41.30
CA SER A 158 3.77 16.64 42.23
C SER A 158 2.28 16.35 42.09
N ILE A 159 1.92 15.07 42.08
CA ILE A 159 0.52 14.65 42.05
C ILE A 159 -0.23 14.98 43.35
N ASP A 160 0.47 15.06 44.46
CA ASP A 160 -0.13 15.26 45.78
C ASP A 160 -0.23 16.76 46.17
N GLN A 161 0.43 17.66 45.43
CA GLN A 161 0.57 19.07 45.78
C GLN A 161 0.21 20.04 44.62
N TYR A 162 -0.97 19.91 44.07
CA TYR A 162 -1.47 20.71 42.92
C TYR A 162 -1.43 22.24 43.12
N GLN A 163 -1.22 22.75 44.37
CA GLN A 163 -1.15 24.16 44.64
C GLN A 163 0.27 24.72 44.54
N ASN A 164 1.26 23.87 44.48
CA ASN A 164 2.66 24.25 44.38
C ASN A 164 3.03 24.38 42.90
N GLN A 165 3.87 25.37 42.60
CA GLN A 165 4.46 25.55 41.27
C GLN A 165 5.90 25.05 41.32
N ALA A 166 6.23 24.13 40.47
CA ALA A 166 7.58 23.56 40.32
C ALA A 166 8.13 23.97 38.97
N GLU A 167 9.33 24.51 38.92
CA GLU A 167 9.91 25.01 37.66
C GLU A 167 11.35 24.53 37.50
N LEU A 168 11.72 24.13 36.29
CA LEU A 168 13.11 23.93 35.87
C LEU A 168 13.46 24.92 34.78
N ASN A 169 14.50 25.71 35.00
CA ASN A 169 15.05 26.66 34.03
C ASN A 169 16.36 26.17 33.43
N VAL A 170 16.38 26.07 32.08
CA VAL A 170 17.55 25.70 31.27
C VAL A 170 17.98 26.91 30.45
N GLY A 171 19.13 27.48 30.81
CA GLY A 171 19.60 28.74 30.22
C GLY A 171 20.13 28.59 28.78
N SER A 172 20.34 29.74 28.13
CA SER A 172 20.55 29.87 26.68
C SER A 172 21.78 29.19 26.06
N THR A 173 22.69 28.66 26.84
CA THR A 173 23.88 27.94 26.32
C THR A 173 24.00 26.53 26.87
N GLN A 174 22.91 26.05 27.49
CA GLN A 174 22.95 24.79 28.22
C GLN A 174 22.43 23.65 27.39
N GLN A 175 23.16 22.53 27.47
CA GLN A 175 22.77 21.28 26.88
C GLN A 175 22.55 20.31 28.06
N THR A 176 21.35 19.80 28.18
CA THR A 176 20.98 18.90 29.29
C THR A 176 20.36 17.65 28.73
N PHE A 177 20.89 16.51 29.13
CA PHE A 177 20.31 15.21 28.82
C PHE A 177 19.58 14.67 30.06
N VAL A 178 18.35 14.18 29.89
CA VAL A 178 17.56 13.53 30.93
C VAL A 178 17.01 12.23 30.39
N HIS A 179 17.42 11.10 30.96
CA HIS A 179 16.97 9.79 30.47
C HIS A 179 15.45 9.64 30.59
N ALA A 180 14.89 9.92 31.77
CA ALA A 180 13.45 9.89 32.01
C ALA A 180 12.98 11.23 32.58
N LEU A 181 12.15 11.95 31.84
CA LEU A 181 11.55 13.21 32.28
C LEU A 181 10.04 13.06 32.46
N THR A 182 9.56 13.30 33.67
CA THR A 182 8.13 13.33 33.99
C THR A 182 7.71 14.71 34.46
N GLY A 183 6.67 15.28 33.87
CA GLY A 183 6.08 16.53 34.29
C GLY A 183 4.62 16.38 34.70
N PHE A 184 4.26 16.85 35.88
CA PHE A 184 2.88 16.93 36.34
C PHE A 184 2.25 18.27 35.93
N GLN A 185 0.93 18.40 36.03
CA GLN A 185 0.17 19.60 35.62
C GLN A 185 0.65 20.90 36.30
N ASN A 186 1.28 20.85 37.45
CA ASN A 186 1.86 21.97 38.18
C ASN A 186 3.37 22.16 37.96
N GLY A 187 3.94 21.42 37.02
CA GLY A 187 5.34 21.52 36.62
C GLY A 187 5.53 22.39 35.38
N THR A 188 6.59 23.17 35.39
CA THR A 188 7.02 24.00 34.25
C THR A 188 8.45 23.65 33.86
N LEU A 189 8.68 23.42 32.58
CA LEU A 189 10.00 23.32 31.97
C LEU A 189 10.22 24.54 31.08
N ASN A 190 11.10 25.45 31.48
CA ASN A 190 11.46 26.60 30.69
C ASN A 190 12.83 26.41 30.03
N ILE A 191 12.88 26.51 28.70
CA ILE A 191 14.11 26.36 27.93
C ILE A 191 14.39 27.68 27.20
N ASP A 192 15.38 28.39 27.64
CA ASP A 192 15.79 29.68 27.03
C ASP A 192 16.29 29.50 25.59
N ALA A 193 16.21 30.55 24.78
CA ALA A 193 16.72 30.54 23.40
C ALA A 193 18.18 30.10 23.34
N GLY A 194 18.44 28.99 22.60
CA GLY A 194 19.75 28.35 22.49
C GLY A 194 20.06 27.30 23.55
N GLY A 195 19.18 27.11 24.54
CA GLY A 195 19.17 25.93 25.43
C GLY A 195 18.60 24.72 24.73
N ASN A 196 19.01 23.54 25.16
CA ASN A 196 18.47 22.26 24.66
C ASN A 196 18.30 21.27 25.83
N VAL A 197 17.13 20.64 25.88
CA VAL A 197 16.83 19.50 26.75
C VAL A 197 16.63 18.27 25.87
N THR A 198 17.48 17.27 26.06
CA THR A 198 17.36 16.01 25.36
C THR A 198 16.78 14.95 26.31
N VAL A 199 15.69 14.30 25.91
CA VAL A 199 14.99 13.27 26.69
C VAL A 199 14.97 11.94 25.94
N ASN A 200 15.02 10.83 26.70
CA ASN A 200 14.91 9.51 26.08
C ASN A 200 13.53 8.89 26.32
N GLN A 201 12.95 9.06 27.51
CA GLN A 201 11.62 8.53 27.82
C GLN A 201 10.89 9.38 28.85
N GLY A 202 9.57 9.15 28.97
CA GLY A 202 8.73 9.80 29.97
C GLY A 202 7.52 10.48 29.41
N SER A 203 6.91 11.34 30.22
CA SER A 203 5.73 12.11 29.81
C SER A 203 5.66 13.45 30.51
N PHE A 204 5.12 14.46 29.84
CA PHE A 204 4.93 15.80 30.38
C PHE A 204 3.48 16.27 30.24
N ALA A 205 2.85 16.53 31.38
CA ALA A 205 1.47 17.03 31.45
C ALA A 205 1.39 18.48 31.94
N GLY A 206 2.54 19.12 32.20
CA GLY A 206 2.67 20.51 32.65
C GLY A 206 2.93 21.48 31.50
N ILE A 207 3.61 22.60 31.82
CA ILE A 207 3.94 23.64 30.86
C ILE A 207 5.37 23.44 30.36
N ILE A 208 5.57 23.45 29.04
CA ILE A 208 6.90 23.58 28.43
C ILE A 208 6.92 24.92 27.72
N GLU A 209 7.87 25.79 28.10
CA GLU A 209 7.95 27.16 27.58
C GLU A 209 9.37 27.62 27.25
N GLY A 210 9.49 28.79 26.63
CA GLY A 210 10.77 29.37 26.22
C GLY A 210 11.02 29.24 24.72
N ALA A 211 12.20 29.67 24.27
CA ALA A 211 12.59 29.67 22.85
C ALA A 211 13.77 28.70 22.55
N GLY A 212 14.02 27.78 23.44
CA GLY A 212 15.02 26.73 23.29
C GLY A 212 14.47 25.48 22.60
N GLN A 213 15.24 24.38 22.61
CA GLN A 213 14.92 23.14 21.89
C GLN A 213 14.63 22.00 22.88
N LEU A 214 13.60 21.22 22.56
CA LEU A 214 13.39 19.89 23.15
C LEU A 214 13.76 18.81 22.15
N THR A 215 14.63 17.87 22.52
CA THR A 215 15.04 16.78 21.64
C THR A 215 14.61 15.44 22.23
N ILE A 216 13.92 14.61 21.45
CA ILE A 216 13.66 13.21 21.78
C ILE A 216 14.84 12.40 21.21
N ALA A 217 15.62 11.78 22.08
CA ALA A 217 16.85 11.09 21.71
C ALA A 217 16.59 9.86 20.85
N GLN A 218 17.58 9.44 20.11
CA GLN A 218 17.54 8.27 19.25
C GLN A 218 16.96 7.04 19.98
N ASN A 219 15.98 6.37 19.35
CA ASN A 219 15.22 5.24 19.90
C ASN A 219 14.46 5.55 21.21
N GLY A 220 14.29 6.82 21.55
CA GLY A 220 13.52 7.27 22.69
C GLY A 220 12.01 7.20 22.46
N SER A 221 11.23 7.31 23.55
CA SER A 221 9.77 7.41 23.47
C SER A 221 9.28 8.42 24.50
N TYR A 222 8.64 9.48 24.04
CA TYR A 222 8.19 10.58 24.89
C TYR A 222 6.76 10.99 24.61
N VAL A 223 6.00 11.24 25.67
CA VAL A 223 4.58 11.60 25.59
C VAL A 223 4.36 13.02 26.06
N LEU A 224 3.74 13.86 25.25
CA LEU A 224 3.19 15.16 25.64
C LEU A 224 1.69 14.98 25.89
N ALA A 225 1.31 14.91 27.16
CA ALA A 225 -0.03 14.56 27.60
C ALA A 225 -0.77 15.76 28.19
N GLY A 226 -1.91 16.15 27.61
CA GLY A 226 -2.86 17.09 28.19
C GLY A 226 -2.24 18.42 28.61
N ALA A 227 -1.29 18.90 27.86
CA ALA A 227 -0.52 20.07 28.20
C ALA A 227 -1.38 21.31 28.30
N GLN A 228 -1.47 21.88 29.48
CA GLN A 228 -2.20 23.13 29.75
C GLN A 228 -1.65 24.33 28.98
N SER A 229 -0.49 24.23 28.40
CA SER A 229 0.02 25.10 27.33
C SER A 229 1.44 24.66 26.95
N MET A 230 1.70 24.26 25.76
CA MET A 230 3.04 24.32 25.18
C MET A 230 3.28 25.78 24.74
N ALA A 231 4.02 26.49 25.54
CA ALA A 231 4.47 27.87 25.24
C ALA A 231 5.94 27.88 24.74
N LEU A 232 6.43 26.72 24.28
CA LEU A 232 7.73 26.56 23.65
C LEU A 232 7.68 27.19 22.24
N THR A 233 8.52 28.17 21.96
CA THR A 233 8.64 28.80 20.64
C THR A 233 9.86 28.29 19.84
N GLY A 234 10.58 27.30 20.35
CA GLY A 234 11.68 26.64 19.67
C GLY A 234 11.26 25.26 19.14
N ASP A 235 12.17 24.59 18.46
CA ASP A 235 11.90 23.31 17.81
C ASP A 235 11.77 22.13 18.79
N ILE A 236 10.88 21.19 18.44
CA ILE A 236 10.88 19.85 19.02
C ILE A 236 11.51 18.91 18.00
N VAL A 237 12.66 18.34 18.33
CA VAL A 237 13.40 17.44 17.43
C VAL A 237 13.17 15.99 17.83
N VAL A 238 12.79 15.15 16.87
CA VAL A 238 12.58 13.72 17.08
C VAL A 238 13.62 12.95 16.26
N ASP A 239 14.63 12.39 16.96
CA ASP A 239 15.75 11.72 16.33
C ASP A 239 15.40 10.32 15.81
N ASP A 240 16.31 9.72 15.06
CA ASP A 240 16.13 8.43 14.37
C ASP A 240 15.63 7.32 15.32
N GLY A 241 14.53 6.68 14.91
CA GLY A 241 13.87 5.63 15.70
C GLY A 241 13.17 6.10 16.97
N ALA A 242 13.17 7.42 17.28
CA ALA A 242 12.43 7.95 18.40
C ALA A 242 10.93 8.12 18.09
N VAL A 243 10.10 8.10 19.14
CA VAL A 243 8.66 8.31 19.04
C VAL A 243 8.26 9.48 19.94
N LEU A 244 7.62 10.49 19.37
CA LEU A 244 6.92 11.55 20.10
C LEU A 244 5.42 11.32 19.96
N SER A 245 4.75 11.00 21.07
CA SER A 245 3.29 10.88 21.12
C SER A 245 2.66 12.15 21.67
N LEU A 246 1.64 12.65 20.97
CA LEU A 246 0.79 13.73 21.48
C LEU A 246 -0.52 13.10 21.97
N GLU A 247 -0.82 13.26 23.27
CA GLU A 247 -2.04 12.76 23.88
C GLU A 247 -2.90 13.92 24.37
N GLY A 248 -4.22 13.81 24.20
CA GLY A 248 -5.14 14.80 24.75
C GLY A 248 -6.03 15.47 23.73
N ASP A 249 -6.55 16.64 24.08
CA ASP A 249 -7.56 17.40 23.32
C ASP A 249 -6.85 18.57 22.59
N ALA A 250 -7.26 18.88 21.39
CA ALA A 250 -6.65 19.97 20.59
C ALA A 250 -6.66 21.32 21.29
N ALA A 251 -7.58 21.53 22.24
CA ALA A 251 -7.60 22.74 23.08
C ALA A 251 -6.35 22.87 23.96
N ASP A 252 -5.68 21.75 24.24
CA ASP A 252 -4.51 21.73 25.12
C ASP A 252 -3.20 22.06 24.35
N LEU A 253 -3.23 22.01 23.02
CA LEU A 253 -2.09 22.35 22.14
C LEU A 253 -2.23 23.73 21.48
N THR A 254 -3.09 24.61 22.00
CA THR A 254 -3.35 25.93 21.41
C THR A 254 -2.12 26.83 21.31
N ALA A 255 -1.10 26.59 22.10
CA ALA A 255 0.14 27.33 22.02
C ALA A 255 1.07 26.89 20.88
N LEU A 256 0.94 25.69 20.37
CA LEU A 256 1.62 25.24 19.13
C LEU A 256 1.08 25.94 17.87
N GLN A 257 -0.01 26.72 18.01
CA GLN A 257 -0.78 27.27 16.90
C GLN A 257 -0.51 28.75 16.61
N ASP A 258 0.07 29.48 17.57
CA ASP A 258 0.22 30.97 17.49
C ASP A 258 1.61 31.42 17.00
N ASP A 259 2.59 30.53 16.90
CA ASP A 259 3.93 30.84 16.38
C ASP A 259 4.46 29.59 15.65
N PRO A 260 5.14 29.67 14.51
CA PRO A 260 5.58 28.51 13.75
C PRO A 260 6.59 27.70 14.57
N GLN A 261 6.07 26.78 15.38
CA GLN A 261 6.85 25.76 16.03
C GLN A 261 6.98 24.60 15.10
N SER A 262 8.19 24.17 14.82
CA SER A 262 8.40 23.01 14.01
C SER A 262 8.69 21.78 14.87
N ILE A 263 7.93 20.72 14.63
CA ILE A 263 8.36 19.38 15.01
C ILE A 263 9.27 18.90 13.88
N VAL A 264 10.54 18.69 14.20
CA VAL A 264 11.56 18.31 13.23
C VAL A 264 11.81 16.81 13.34
N LEU A 265 11.43 16.05 12.31
CA LEU A 265 11.65 14.60 12.27
C LEU A 265 13.00 14.29 11.58
N ASN A 266 13.94 13.76 12.33
CA ASN A 266 15.25 13.29 11.84
C ASN A 266 15.31 11.73 11.80
N GLY A 267 14.31 11.08 11.20
CA GLY A 267 14.12 9.64 11.24
C GLY A 267 13.19 9.16 12.36
N GLY A 268 12.61 10.08 13.12
CA GLY A 268 11.69 9.78 14.20
C GLY A 268 10.23 9.65 13.76
N VAL A 269 9.37 9.34 14.71
CA VAL A 269 7.93 9.17 14.54
C VAL A 269 7.18 10.21 15.35
N LEU A 270 6.24 10.93 14.73
CA LEU A 270 5.22 11.69 15.40
C LEU A 270 3.94 10.86 15.46
N ASP A 271 3.54 10.47 16.66
CA ASP A 271 2.35 9.64 16.90
C ASP A 271 1.20 10.51 17.40
N LEU A 272 0.15 10.60 16.60
CA LEU A 272 -1.09 11.32 16.87
C LEU A 272 -2.27 10.35 17.12
N SER A 273 -2.02 9.05 17.33
CA SER A 273 -3.06 8.03 17.46
C SER A 273 -4.01 8.25 18.63
N ASP A 274 -3.52 8.79 19.75
CA ASP A 274 -4.32 9.09 20.94
C ASP A 274 -4.75 10.57 21.03
N PHE A 275 -4.65 11.29 19.92
CA PHE A 275 -5.01 12.70 19.82
C PHE A 275 -6.50 12.85 19.48
N SER A 276 -7.34 13.20 20.45
CA SER A 276 -8.78 13.34 20.27
C SER A 276 -9.20 14.75 19.89
N THR A 277 -9.74 14.89 18.69
CA THR A 277 -10.52 16.01 18.15
C THR A 277 -9.92 17.41 18.15
N TRP A 278 -9.51 17.87 16.97
CA TRP A 278 -9.45 19.29 16.68
C TRP A 278 -10.88 19.86 16.66
N GLN A 279 -11.22 20.74 17.61
CA GLN A 279 -12.53 21.38 17.59
C GLN A 279 -12.62 22.37 16.44
N SER A 280 -13.51 22.11 15.50
CA SER A 280 -13.88 23.06 14.45
C SER A 280 -14.47 24.35 15.07
N GLY A 281 -13.84 25.50 14.83
CA GLY A 281 -14.48 26.77 15.15
C GLY A 281 -13.58 27.93 15.52
N THR A 282 -12.30 27.75 15.65
CA THR A 282 -11.34 28.84 15.87
C THR A 282 -10.49 29.00 14.62
N SER A 283 -10.40 30.24 14.11
CA SER A 283 -9.53 30.56 12.97
C SER A 283 -8.08 30.46 13.41
N TYR A 284 -7.42 29.37 13.04
CA TYR A 284 -5.98 29.22 13.20
C TYR A 284 -5.34 29.31 11.82
N ASN A 285 -4.42 30.26 11.68
CA ASN A 285 -3.79 30.53 10.38
C ASN A 285 -2.48 29.78 10.16
N ASP A 286 -1.94 29.16 11.22
CA ASP A 286 -0.62 28.54 11.18
C ASP A 286 -0.68 27.21 11.94
N GLY A 287 -0.89 26.09 11.26
CA GLY A 287 -1.00 24.75 11.85
C GLY A 287 0.31 24.21 12.42
N LEU A 288 0.28 22.97 12.91
CA LEU A 288 1.47 22.24 13.34
C LEU A 288 2.40 22.05 12.13
N GLU A 289 3.56 22.70 12.13
CA GLU A 289 4.57 22.48 11.10
C GLU A 289 5.41 21.26 11.47
N VAL A 290 5.37 20.24 10.63
CA VAL A 290 6.26 19.07 10.73
C VAL A 290 7.27 19.16 9.60
N SER A 291 8.55 19.26 9.93
CA SER A 291 9.66 19.36 8.99
C SER A 291 10.70 18.26 9.27
N GLY A 292 11.77 18.21 8.48
CA GLY A 292 12.90 17.32 8.73
C GLY A 292 13.38 16.58 7.50
N SER A 293 14.43 15.76 7.67
CA SER A 293 15.08 15.03 6.59
C SER A 293 14.47 13.65 6.35
N SER A 294 13.84 13.06 7.35
CA SER A 294 13.17 11.76 7.30
C SER A 294 12.28 11.59 8.54
N GLY A 295 11.21 10.82 8.44
CA GLY A 295 10.33 10.56 9.58
C GLY A 295 8.97 10.00 9.17
N THR A 296 8.16 9.67 10.17
CA THR A 296 6.82 9.12 10.02
C THR A 296 5.85 9.91 10.87
N VAL A 297 4.66 10.21 10.34
CA VAL A 297 3.53 10.73 11.10
C VAL A 297 2.43 9.69 11.10
N ILE A 298 1.98 9.28 12.28
CA ILE A 298 0.87 8.35 12.47
C ILE A 298 -0.38 9.15 12.83
N GLY A 299 -1.49 8.90 12.11
CA GLY A 299 -2.76 9.58 12.33
C GLY A 299 -3.50 9.08 13.58
N SER A 300 -4.52 9.82 13.99
CA SER A 300 -5.36 9.52 15.15
C SER A 300 -6.43 8.48 14.83
N GLN A 301 -6.84 7.69 15.84
CA GLN A 301 -7.97 6.72 15.76
C GLN A 301 -9.34 7.40 15.71
N ASP A 302 -9.48 8.61 16.21
CA ASP A 302 -10.72 9.39 16.13
C ASP A 302 -10.63 10.40 14.98
N VAL A 303 -11.80 10.88 14.53
CA VAL A 303 -11.90 11.87 13.44
C VAL A 303 -10.95 13.02 13.69
N VAL A 304 -9.79 13.00 13.08
CA VAL A 304 -8.97 14.20 12.95
C VAL A 304 -9.57 14.97 11.79
N ASP A 305 -10.64 15.72 12.07
CA ASP A 305 -11.15 16.71 11.15
C ASP A 305 -10.16 17.89 11.12
N LEU A 306 -9.08 17.72 10.36
CA LEU A 306 -8.16 18.81 10.00
C LEU A 306 -8.81 19.76 8.98
N ALA A 307 -10.12 19.61 8.72
CA ALA A 307 -10.90 20.38 7.76
C ALA A 307 -11.26 21.79 8.20
N GLY A 308 -10.70 22.30 9.29
CA GLY A 308 -10.94 23.65 9.79
C GLY A 308 -10.17 24.79 9.11
N GLY A 309 -9.43 24.51 8.04
CA GLY A 309 -8.57 25.54 7.40
C GLY A 309 -7.22 25.71 8.09
N ASP A 310 -6.92 24.84 9.03
CA ASP A 310 -5.75 24.88 9.87
C ASP A 310 -4.77 23.79 9.42
N ASN A 311 -3.60 24.23 9.10
CA ASN A 311 -2.64 23.49 8.29
C ASN A 311 -1.77 22.59 9.17
N LEU A 312 -1.94 21.27 9.07
CA LEU A 312 -0.82 20.40 9.33
C LEU A 312 0.10 20.51 8.10
N HIS A 313 1.06 21.41 8.16
CA HIS A 313 2.12 21.46 7.16
C HIS A 313 3.11 20.35 7.49
N ILE A 314 3.04 19.25 6.72
CA ILE A 314 4.08 18.24 6.79
C ILE A 314 5.08 18.61 5.70
N GLY A 315 6.14 19.30 6.09
CA GLY A 315 7.18 19.79 5.20
C GLY A 315 8.44 18.93 5.26
N GLY A 316 9.22 18.93 4.19
CA GLY A 316 10.56 18.34 4.13
C GLY A 316 11.50 19.21 3.29
N ASP A 317 12.78 19.30 3.66
CA ASP A 317 13.80 20.15 3.03
C ASP A 317 14.33 19.66 1.66
N GLY A 318 13.56 18.85 0.94
CA GLY A 318 13.91 18.41 -0.43
C GLY A 318 14.70 17.10 -0.50
N LYS A 319 14.73 16.30 0.55
CA LYS A 319 15.33 14.95 0.56
C LYS A 319 14.30 13.89 0.95
N ASP A 320 14.40 12.72 0.40
CA ASP A 320 13.48 11.59 0.36
C ASP A 320 12.93 11.09 1.72
N GLY A 321 12.36 11.95 2.59
CA GLY A 321 12.39 11.53 3.92
C GLY A 321 11.16 11.55 4.79
N VAL A 322 10.26 12.49 4.70
CA VAL A 322 9.07 12.48 5.55
C VAL A 322 7.92 11.86 4.79
N TYR A 323 7.32 10.82 5.34
CA TYR A 323 6.10 10.22 4.83
C TYR A 323 5.00 10.26 5.91
N VAL A 324 3.75 10.23 5.46
CA VAL A 324 2.58 10.23 6.33
C VAL A 324 2.02 8.82 6.41
N VAL A 325 1.76 8.35 7.62
CA VAL A 325 1.01 7.10 7.84
C VAL A 325 -0.34 7.44 8.43
N VAL A 326 -1.40 6.98 7.79
CA VAL A 326 -2.76 7.00 8.32
C VAL A 326 -3.02 5.66 8.98
N ASP A 327 -3.16 5.65 10.30
CA ASP A 327 -3.53 4.50 11.12
C ASP A 327 -4.64 4.94 12.08
N ALA A 328 -5.85 4.93 11.56
CA ALA A 328 -7.01 5.49 12.24
C ALA A 328 -8.05 4.44 12.67
N SER A 329 -7.71 3.16 12.63
CA SER A 329 -8.64 2.05 12.92
C SER A 329 -9.95 2.17 12.14
N ASP A 330 -11.06 2.58 12.77
CA ASP A 330 -12.36 2.83 12.11
C ASP A 330 -12.61 4.34 11.88
N GLY A 331 -11.60 5.21 12.12
CA GLY A 331 -11.71 6.66 12.01
C GLY A 331 -11.46 7.21 10.61
N GLN A 332 -11.70 8.51 10.45
CA GLN A 332 -11.44 9.25 9.21
C GLN A 332 -10.37 10.32 9.45
N VAL A 333 -9.44 10.45 8.52
CA VAL A 333 -8.39 11.47 8.55
C VAL A 333 -8.48 12.30 7.28
N SER A 334 -8.48 13.63 7.42
CA SER A 334 -8.34 14.58 6.32
C SER A 334 -7.07 15.39 6.53
N LEU A 335 -6.19 15.41 5.54
CA LEU A 335 -4.98 16.22 5.57
C LEU A 335 -5.28 17.62 5.04
N ALA A 336 -4.63 18.64 5.62
CA ALA A 336 -4.75 20.02 5.14
C ALA A 336 -4.22 20.18 3.71
N ASN A 337 -4.61 21.25 3.04
CA ASN A 337 -4.08 21.60 1.72
C ASN A 337 -2.66 22.18 1.81
N ASN A 338 -1.93 22.10 0.70
CA ASN A 338 -0.58 22.65 0.54
C ASN A 338 0.52 21.99 1.39
N ASN A 339 0.38 20.72 1.69
CA ASN A 339 1.45 19.95 2.29
C ASN A 339 2.65 19.84 1.33
N SER A 340 3.85 19.89 1.87
CA SER A 340 5.11 19.92 1.11
C SER A 340 6.04 18.74 1.38
N TYR A 341 5.59 17.71 2.12
CA TYR A 341 6.41 16.53 2.37
C TYR A 341 6.72 15.78 1.07
N LEU A 342 7.93 15.21 0.99
CA LEU A 342 8.45 14.55 -0.20
C LEU A 342 8.34 13.03 -0.17
N GLY A 343 7.93 12.46 0.93
CA GLY A 343 7.72 11.03 1.07
C GLY A 343 6.38 10.56 0.52
N THR A 344 6.02 9.34 0.82
CA THR A 344 4.75 8.71 0.42
C THR A 344 3.66 8.95 1.47
N THR A 345 2.41 8.85 1.05
CA THR A 345 1.27 8.74 1.97
C THR A 345 0.92 7.27 2.10
N GLN A 346 0.92 6.72 3.32
CA GLN A 346 0.61 5.33 3.60
C GLN A 346 -0.72 5.23 4.35
N ILE A 347 -1.56 4.30 3.95
CA ILE A 347 -2.82 4.01 4.64
C ILE A 347 -2.68 2.60 5.24
N ALA A 348 -2.53 2.53 6.56
CA ALA A 348 -2.42 1.29 7.31
C ALA A 348 -3.79 0.83 7.81
N SER A 349 -4.64 1.75 8.24
CA SER A 349 -6.01 1.48 8.66
C SER A 349 -6.89 2.72 8.60
N GLY A 350 -8.22 2.55 8.58
CA GLY A 350 -9.19 3.63 8.55
C GLY A 350 -9.31 4.33 7.21
N THR A 351 -9.91 5.52 7.19
CA THR A 351 -10.23 6.26 5.95
C THR A 351 -9.40 7.53 5.83
N LEU A 352 -8.65 7.67 4.74
CA LEU A 352 -8.05 8.94 4.33
C LEU A 352 -8.99 9.66 3.36
N MET A 353 -9.51 10.82 3.77
CA MET A 353 -10.34 11.67 2.92
C MET A 353 -9.48 12.60 2.07
N VAL A 354 -9.69 12.61 0.76
CA VAL A 354 -8.91 13.40 -0.21
C VAL A 354 -9.86 14.27 -1.04
N SER A 355 -9.67 15.58 -1.00
CA SER A 355 -10.41 16.55 -1.80
C SER A 355 -9.52 17.41 -2.71
N ASP A 356 -8.21 17.38 -2.52
CA ASP A 356 -7.21 18.11 -3.32
C ASP A 356 -5.87 17.37 -3.35
N ASN A 357 -5.19 17.40 -4.51
CA ASN A 357 -3.89 16.75 -4.68
C ASN A 357 -2.81 17.27 -3.70
N SER A 358 -2.89 18.54 -3.32
CA SER A 358 -1.92 19.16 -2.40
C SER A 358 -2.00 18.65 -0.95
N GLN A 359 -3.06 17.91 -0.60
CA GLN A 359 -3.15 17.23 0.70
C GLN A 359 -2.14 16.08 0.82
N LEU A 360 -1.70 15.50 -0.29
CA LEU A 360 -0.86 14.31 -0.37
C LEU A 360 0.64 14.65 -0.56
N GLY A 361 1.09 15.79 -0.02
CA GLY A 361 2.47 16.25 -0.12
C GLY A 361 2.79 16.95 -1.44
N ASP A 362 4.07 17.14 -1.71
CA ASP A 362 4.56 17.94 -2.83
C ASP A 362 4.00 17.46 -4.18
N THR A 363 3.28 18.34 -4.89
CA THR A 363 2.64 18.04 -6.17
C THR A 363 3.62 17.98 -7.34
N HIS A 364 4.87 18.40 -7.15
CA HIS A 364 5.90 18.35 -8.19
C HIS A 364 6.49 16.95 -8.35
N TYR A 365 6.64 16.21 -7.25
CA TYR A 365 7.22 14.86 -7.25
C TYR A 365 6.18 13.74 -7.32
N ASN A 366 4.90 14.05 -7.01
CA ASN A 366 3.78 13.10 -7.09
C ASN A 366 4.10 11.71 -6.52
N ARG A 367 4.51 11.67 -5.25
CA ARG A 367 4.78 10.39 -4.58
C ARG A 367 3.51 9.57 -4.43
N GLN A 368 3.65 8.26 -4.45
CA GLN A 368 2.52 7.32 -4.39
C GLN A 368 1.76 7.34 -3.06
N VAL A 369 0.51 6.92 -3.13
CA VAL A 369 -0.28 6.50 -1.97
C VAL A 369 -0.18 4.98 -1.86
N ILE A 370 0.10 4.46 -0.66
CA ILE A 370 0.40 3.04 -0.43
C ILE A 370 -0.58 2.44 0.57
N PHE A 371 -1.23 1.34 0.22
CA PHE A 371 -1.99 0.51 1.15
C PHE A 371 -1.06 -0.53 1.80
N THR A 372 -0.92 -0.53 3.15
CA THR A 372 0.20 -1.22 3.82
C THR A 372 -0.19 -2.35 4.77
N ASP A 373 -1.38 -2.38 5.37
CA ASP A 373 -1.76 -3.40 6.37
C ASP A 373 -2.73 -4.43 5.79
N LYS A 374 -2.38 -5.71 5.90
CA LYS A 374 -3.22 -6.84 5.46
C LYS A 374 -4.30 -7.27 6.46
N GLN A 375 -4.37 -6.66 7.64
CA GLN A 375 -5.28 -7.08 8.72
C GLN A 375 -6.39 -6.07 9.00
N GLN A 376 -6.27 -4.86 8.49
CA GLN A 376 -7.20 -3.76 8.72
C GLN A 376 -7.81 -3.28 7.41
N GLU A 377 -9.02 -2.76 7.49
CA GLU A 377 -9.66 -2.11 6.35
C GLU A 377 -9.03 -0.74 6.12
N SER A 378 -8.54 -0.51 4.91
CA SER A 378 -7.85 0.72 4.52
C SER A 378 -8.56 1.35 3.34
N VAL A 379 -9.07 2.57 3.52
CA VAL A 379 -9.89 3.28 2.54
C VAL A 379 -9.26 4.63 2.18
N MET A 380 -9.23 4.95 0.89
CA MET A 380 -9.03 6.32 0.40
C MET A 380 -10.34 6.82 -0.17
N GLU A 381 -10.99 7.78 0.52
CA GLU A 381 -12.24 8.40 0.08
C GLU A 381 -11.97 9.69 -0.67
N ILE A 382 -12.40 9.77 -1.93
CA ILE A 382 -12.19 10.93 -2.80
C ILE A 382 -13.49 11.70 -2.91
N THR A 383 -13.53 12.87 -2.29
CA THR A 383 -14.75 13.68 -2.11
C THR A 383 -14.90 14.83 -3.10
N ALA A 384 -13.89 15.09 -3.94
CA ALA A 384 -13.90 16.12 -4.97
C ALA A 384 -13.15 15.67 -6.22
N ASN A 385 -13.32 16.41 -7.34
CA ASN A 385 -12.57 16.14 -8.55
C ASN A 385 -11.09 16.44 -8.34
N VAL A 386 -10.29 15.40 -8.17
CA VAL A 386 -8.84 15.49 -7.95
C VAL A 386 -8.13 15.07 -9.22
N ASP A 387 -7.31 15.96 -9.79
CA ASP A 387 -6.37 15.64 -10.86
C ASP A 387 -4.97 15.57 -10.24
N THR A 388 -4.43 14.36 -10.13
CA THR A 388 -3.11 14.17 -9.53
C THR A 388 -1.98 14.31 -10.54
N ARG A 389 -2.25 14.62 -11.80
CA ARG A 389 -1.21 14.84 -12.81
C ARG A 389 -0.40 16.09 -12.49
N SER A 390 0.91 15.98 -12.62
CA SER A 390 1.85 17.08 -12.41
C SER A 390 2.22 17.77 -13.73
N THR A 391 2.55 19.05 -13.67
CA THR A 391 3.11 19.79 -14.81
C THR A 391 4.49 19.27 -15.26
N THR A 392 5.13 18.43 -14.45
CA THR A 392 6.47 17.87 -14.69
C THR A 392 6.47 16.37 -14.97
N THR A 393 5.42 15.66 -14.55
CA THR A 393 5.16 14.26 -14.88
C THR A 393 3.85 14.16 -15.65
N GLU A 394 3.85 13.52 -16.81
CA GLU A 394 2.62 13.30 -17.59
C GLU A 394 1.64 12.34 -16.88
N HIS A 395 2.11 11.72 -15.78
CA HIS A 395 1.36 10.75 -14.99
C HIS A 395 0.89 11.37 -13.68
N GLY A 396 -0.24 10.88 -13.17
CA GLY A 396 -0.73 11.19 -11.82
C GLY A 396 0.09 10.51 -10.71
N ARG A 397 -0.40 10.63 -9.47
CA ARG A 397 0.12 9.85 -8.35
C ARG A 397 -0.26 8.39 -8.53
N ASP A 398 0.69 7.50 -8.31
CA ASP A 398 0.46 6.06 -8.33
C ASP A 398 -0.20 5.58 -7.03
N ILE A 399 -0.94 4.50 -7.15
CA ILE A 399 -1.50 3.75 -6.02
C ILE A 399 -0.72 2.45 -5.91
N GLU A 400 0.02 2.26 -4.82
CA GLU A 400 0.82 1.05 -4.60
C GLU A 400 0.09 0.11 -3.65
N MET A 401 -0.03 -1.14 -4.06
CA MET A 401 -0.68 -2.18 -3.27
C MET A 401 0.37 -3.02 -2.54
N ARG A 402 0.32 -3.02 -1.19
CA ARG A 402 1.03 -3.98 -0.33
C ARG A 402 0.07 -4.78 0.52
N ALA A 403 -1.20 -4.39 0.50
CA ALA A 403 -2.30 -4.98 1.23
C ALA A 403 -3.60 -4.81 0.46
N ASP A 404 -4.71 -5.30 1.02
CA ASP A 404 -6.04 -4.94 0.54
C ASP A 404 -6.26 -3.43 0.70
N GLY A 405 -6.85 -2.81 -0.31
CA GLY A 405 -7.09 -1.37 -0.30
C GLY A 405 -8.34 -1.00 -1.08
N GLU A 406 -9.06 -0.03 -0.54
CA GLU A 406 -10.28 0.50 -1.15
C GLU A 406 -10.10 1.95 -1.59
N VAL A 407 -10.55 2.27 -2.79
CA VAL A 407 -10.70 3.65 -3.28
C VAL A 407 -12.17 3.93 -3.49
N ALA A 408 -12.74 4.70 -2.57
CA ALA A 408 -14.12 5.18 -2.65
C ALA A 408 -14.16 6.54 -3.38
N VAL A 409 -14.99 6.67 -4.40
CA VAL A 409 -15.14 7.94 -5.13
C VAL A 409 -16.58 8.41 -5.05
N ASP A 410 -16.80 9.60 -4.51
CA ASP A 410 -18.13 10.15 -4.29
C ASP A 410 -18.95 10.32 -5.58
N ALA A 411 -20.27 10.29 -5.45
CA ALA A 411 -21.18 10.45 -6.57
C ALA A 411 -20.99 11.80 -7.26
N GLY A 412 -20.76 11.76 -8.59
CA GLY A 412 -20.52 12.96 -9.41
C GLY A 412 -19.09 13.47 -9.34
N VAL A 413 -18.20 12.76 -8.70
CA VAL A 413 -16.75 13.03 -8.69
C VAL A 413 -16.08 12.23 -9.81
N ASP A 414 -15.26 12.93 -10.61
CA ASP A 414 -14.36 12.35 -11.60
C ASP A 414 -12.92 12.65 -11.19
N THR A 415 -12.12 11.63 -10.92
CA THR A 415 -10.76 11.78 -10.41
C THR A 415 -9.74 11.06 -11.28
N GLN A 416 -8.54 11.65 -11.42
CA GLN A 416 -7.46 11.13 -12.27
C GLN A 416 -6.22 10.81 -11.46
N TRP A 417 -5.77 9.54 -11.53
CA TRP A 417 -4.63 9.00 -10.81
C TRP A 417 -3.61 8.38 -11.77
N GLY A 418 -2.43 8.07 -11.28
CA GLY A 418 -1.37 7.41 -12.04
C GLY A 418 -1.64 5.94 -12.29
N ALA A 419 -0.67 5.09 -11.96
CA ALA A 419 -0.74 3.65 -12.12
C ALA A 419 -1.25 2.95 -10.84
N LEU A 420 -1.80 1.75 -11.03
CA LEU A 420 -1.98 0.78 -9.96
C LEU A 420 -0.74 -0.12 -9.91
N MET A 421 0.09 0.05 -8.88
CA MET A 421 1.43 -0.51 -8.80
C MET A 421 1.50 -1.74 -7.90
N ALA A 422 2.38 -2.67 -8.25
CA ALA A 422 2.82 -3.75 -7.36
C ALA A 422 3.68 -3.22 -6.22
N ASP A 423 3.85 -4.02 -5.17
CA ASP A 423 4.75 -3.74 -4.05
C ASP A 423 6.19 -3.44 -4.53
N SER A 424 6.58 -2.18 -4.42
CA SER A 424 7.91 -1.71 -4.82
C SER A 424 9.03 -2.14 -3.87
N SER A 425 8.68 -2.66 -2.67
CA SER A 425 9.66 -3.16 -1.69
C SER A 425 10.34 -4.45 -2.11
N GLY A 426 9.83 -5.13 -3.16
CA GLY A 426 10.29 -6.43 -3.63
C GLY A 426 9.94 -7.60 -2.71
N GLN A 427 9.03 -7.39 -1.77
CA GLN A 427 8.51 -8.42 -0.88
C GLN A 427 7.30 -9.17 -1.47
N HIS A 428 6.82 -8.73 -2.64
CA HIS A 428 5.62 -9.27 -3.30
C HIS A 428 4.39 -9.33 -2.39
N GLN A 429 4.18 -8.29 -1.60
CA GLN A 429 3.09 -8.23 -0.62
C GLN A 429 1.72 -8.04 -1.27
N ASP A 430 1.69 -7.55 -2.51
CA ASP A 430 0.47 -7.43 -3.33
C ASP A 430 -0.06 -8.77 -3.84
N GLU A 431 0.74 -9.85 -3.83
CA GLU A 431 0.24 -11.19 -4.18
C GLU A 431 -0.86 -11.62 -3.20
N GLY A 432 -2.08 -11.85 -3.74
CA GLY A 432 -3.26 -12.25 -2.98
C GLY A 432 -3.97 -11.11 -2.26
N SER A 433 -3.57 -9.86 -2.47
CA SER A 433 -4.32 -8.68 -2.07
C SER A 433 -5.39 -8.29 -3.10
N THR A 434 -6.29 -7.40 -2.71
CA THR A 434 -7.40 -6.91 -3.53
C THR A 434 -7.39 -5.39 -3.57
N PHE A 435 -7.42 -4.84 -4.78
CA PHE A 435 -7.79 -3.44 -5.00
C PHE A 435 -9.29 -3.35 -5.23
N THR A 436 -9.99 -2.55 -4.45
CA THR A 436 -11.44 -2.35 -4.58
C THR A 436 -11.77 -0.90 -4.92
N LYS A 437 -12.53 -0.69 -5.98
CA LYS A 437 -13.13 0.61 -6.33
C LYS A 437 -14.60 0.62 -5.89
N THR A 438 -14.94 1.53 -4.98
CA THR A 438 -16.30 1.76 -4.47
C THR A 438 -16.77 3.19 -4.72
N GLY A 439 -17.99 3.51 -4.29
CA GLY A 439 -18.64 4.81 -4.51
C GLY A 439 -19.00 5.07 -5.97
N ALA A 440 -20.03 5.88 -6.20
CA ALA A 440 -20.69 6.03 -7.50
C ALA A 440 -19.93 6.94 -8.51
N GLY A 441 -18.80 7.52 -8.15
CA GLY A 441 -17.97 8.36 -9.03
C GLY A 441 -17.03 7.56 -9.92
N THR A 442 -16.22 8.29 -10.71
CA THR A 442 -15.26 7.74 -11.68
C THR A 442 -13.84 7.83 -11.16
N LEU A 443 -13.13 6.69 -11.15
CA LEU A 443 -11.68 6.63 -11.00
C LEU A 443 -11.05 6.36 -12.37
N GLU A 444 -10.23 7.29 -12.86
CA GLU A 444 -9.50 7.17 -14.11
C GLU A 444 -8.02 6.93 -13.83
N LEU A 445 -7.46 5.83 -14.37
CA LEU A 445 -6.04 5.51 -14.31
C LEU A 445 -5.34 5.99 -15.58
N THR A 446 -4.29 6.80 -15.42
CA THR A 446 -3.61 7.52 -16.49
C THR A 446 -2.20 7.00 -16.80
N ALA A 447 -1.77 5.90 -16.14
CA ALA A 447 -0.50 5.24 -16.39
C ALA A 447 -0.63 3.71 -16.33
N SER A 448 0.24 3.01 -17.07
CA SER A 448 0.30 1.54 -17.06
C SER A 448 0.73 1.01 -15.71
N GLY A 449 0.02 0.00 -15.19
CA GLY A 449 0.23 -0.54 -13.86
C GLY A 449 1.05 -1.82 -13.83
N THR A 450 1.43 -2.24 -12.64
CA THR A 450 2.21 -3.48 -12.41
C THR A 450 1.64 -4.37 -11.32
N THR A 451 0.50 -4.01 -10.72
CA THR A 451 -0.10 -4.78 -9.62
C THR A 451 -0.41 -6.22 -10.01
N GLN A 452 -0.24 -7.13 -9.06
CA GLN A 452 -0.66 -8.53 -9.14
C GLN A 452 -1.92 -8.80 -8.29
N SER A 453 -2.43 -7.77 -7.61
CA SER A 453 -3.68 -7.82 -6.83
C SER A 453 -4.86 -8.17 -7.71
N ALA A 454 -5.89 -8.78 -7.12
CA ALA A 454 -7.20 -8.83 -7.76
C ALA A 454 -7.79 -7.41 -7.83
N VAL A 455 -8.46 -7.09 -8.94
CA VAL A 455 -9.12 -5.80 -9.14
C VAL A 455 -10.63 -5.99 -9.06
N ARG A 456 -11.29 -5.25 -8.16
CA ARG A 456 -12.75 -5.27 -7.99
C ARG A 456 -13.33 -3.89 -8.22
N VAL A 457 -14.35 -3.80 -9.05
CA VAL A 457 -15.16 -2.59 -9.24
C VAL A 457 -16.54 -2.89 -8.66
N GLU A 458 -16.78 -2.45 -7.43
CA GLU A 458 -18.03 -2.73 -6.74
C GLU A 458 -19.12 -1.71 -7.06
N GLU A 459 -18.73 -0.44 -7.19
CA GLU A 459 -19.65 0.65 -7.53
C GLU A 459 -18.99 1.68 -8.44
N GLY A 460 -19.80 2.44 -9.20
CA GLY A 460 -19.36 3.51 -10.08
C GLY A 460 -18.52 3.02 -11.25
N THR A 461 -17.52 3.80 -11.64
CA THR A 461 -16.72 3.55 -12.84
C THR A 461 -15.23 3.50 -12.54
N LEU A 462 -14.56 2.45 -13.03
CA LEU A 462 -13.11 2.40 -13.19
C LEU A 462 -12.77 2.54 -14.66
N LYS A 463 -11.94 3.50 -15.05
CA LYS A 463 -11.58 3.79 -16.43
C LYS A 463 -10.07 3.68 -16.65
N GLY A 464 -9.65 2.98 -17.70
CA GLY A 464 -8.27 2.92 -18.16
C GLY A 464 -8.04 3.78 -19.38
N ASP A 465 -7.43 4.96 -19.22
CA ASP A 465 -7.21 5.92 -20.31
C ASP A 465 -5.91 5.66 -21.10
N VAL A 466 -5.06 4.78 -20.59
CA VAL A 466 -3.83 4.31 -21.23
C VAL A 466 -3.83 2.80 -21.33
N ALA A 467 -2.96 2.25 -22.19
CA ALA A 467 -2.85 0.81 -22.33
C ALA A 467 -2.33 0.15 -21.03
N ASP A 468 -2.88 -1.02 -20.75
CA ASP A 468 -2.35 -1.94 -19.74
C ASP A 468 -2.31 -1.35 -18.32
N ILE A 469 -3.45 -0.84 -17.84
CA ILE A 469 -3.52 -0.26 -16.48
C ILE A 469 -3.31 -1.28 -15.36
N PHE A 470 -3.57 -2.60 -15.60
CA PHE A 470 -3.27 -3.69 -14.67
C PHE A 470 -3.09 -5.05 -15.38
N PRO A 471 -2.09 -5.18 -16.27
CA PRO A 471 -1.92 -6.38 -17.13
C PRO A 471 -1.52 -7.63 -16.35
N TYR A 472 -1.06 -7.48 -15.11
CA TYR A 472 -0.62 -8.58 -14.24
C TYR A 472 -1.62 -8.89 -13.12
N ALA A 473 -2.73 -8.15 -13.02
CA ALA A 473 -3.76 -8.41 -12.02
C ALA A 473 -4.29 -9.84 -12.15
N SER A 474 -4.45 -10.52 -11.02
CA SER A 474 -4.87 -11.93 -11.00
C SER A 474 -6.27 -12.15 -11.57
N SER A 475 -7.17 -11.16 -11.39
CA SER A 475 -8.51 -11.15 -11.96
C SER A 475 -9.12 -9.75 -11.95
N LEU A 476 -10.08 -9.51 -12.83
CA LEU A 476 -11.01 -8.37 -12.78
C LEU A 476 -12.41 -8.87 -12.42
N TRP A 477 -13.02 -8.27 -11.40
CA TRP A 477 -14.42 -8.47 -11.05
C TRP A 477 -15.18 -7.15 -11.14
N VAL A 478 -16.38 -7.16 -11.75
CA VAL A 478 -17.25 -5.98 -11.91
C VAL A 478 -18.62 -6.30 -11.35
N GLY A 479 -19.04 -5.54 -10.34
CA GLY A 479 -20.30 -5.69 -9.61
C GLY A 479 -21.52 -5.17 -10.36
N ASP A 480 -22.71 -5.54 -9.88
CA ASP A 480 -23.98 -5.10 -10.44
C ASP A 480 -24.10 -3.56 -10.37
N GLY A 481 -24.35 -2.94 -11.52
CA GLY A 481 -24.41 -1.47 -11.66
C GLY A 481 -23.04 -0.78 -11.72
N ALA A 482 -21.95 -1.48 -11.53
CA ALA A 482 -20.59 -0.96 -11.73
C ALA A 482 -20.13 -1.11 -13.19
N THR A 483 -19.17 -0.27 -13.59
CA THR A 483 -18.64 -0.26 -14.95
C THR A 483 -17.12 -0.21 -14.97
N PHE A 484 -16.51 -1.09 -15.78
CA PHE A 484 -15.13 -0.94 -16.21
C PHE A 484 -15.11 -0.42 -17.66
N VAL A 485 -14.36 0.65 -17.95
CA VAL A 485 -14.29 1.28 -19.28
C VAL A 485 -12.87 1.21 -19.83
N THR A 486 -12.72 0.72 -21.06
CA THR A 486 -11.43 0.76 -21.77
C THR A 486 -11.33 2.06 -22.58
N GLY A 487 -10.53 3.04 -22.12
CA GLY A 487 -10.20 4.22 -22.91
C GLY A 487 -9.03 3.99 -23.87
N ALA A 488 -8.28 2.90 -23.71
CA ALA A 488 -7.21 2.41 -24.56
C ALA A 488 -7.16 0.86 -24.50
N ASP A 489 -6.29 0.24 -25.29
CA ASP A 489 -6.14 -1.22 -25.33
C ASP A 489 -5.72 -1.76 -23.95
N GLN A 490 -6.35 -2.85 -23.53
CA GLN A 490 -6.11 -3.49 -22.23
C GLN A 490 -5.84 -4.98 -22.40
N ASP A 491 -4.73 -5.44 -21.84
CA ASP A 491 -4.48 -6.86 -21.59
C ASP A 491 -4.91 -7.21 -20.15
N ILE A 492 -5.81 -8.18 -20.00
CA ILE A 492 -6.30 -8.67 -18.70
C ILE A 492 -6.08 -10.17 -18.64
N GLN A 493 -5.55 -10.66 -17.51
CA GLN A 493 -5.34 -12.11 -17.37
C GLN A 493 -6.67 -12.85 -17.31
N SER A 494 -7.57 -12.46 -16.42
CA SER A 494 -8.83 -13.16 -16.18
C SER A 494 -9.95 -12.23 -15.76
N ILE A 495 -11.16 -12.52 -16.24
CA ILE A 495 -12.41 -11.96 -15.70
C ILE A 495 -13.00 -12.98 -14.73
N ASP A 496 -13.38 -12.55 -13.54
CA ASP A 496 -14.10 -13.38 -12.58
C ASP A 496 -15.50 -13.70 -13.10
N ALA A 497 -15.85 -14.97 -13.21
CA ALA A 497 -17.11 -15.43 -13.78
C ALA A 497 -18.35 -15.02 -12.92
N THR A 498 -18.15 -14.58 -11.69
CA THR A 498 -19.23 -14.03 -10.85
C THR A 498 -19.51 -12.55 -11.08
N SER A 499 -18.78 -11.91 -12.01
CA SER A 499 -19.06 -10.53 -12.43
C SER A 499 -20.47 -10.40 -12.99
N SER A 500 -21.12 -9.28 -12.66
CA SER A 500 -22.52 -9.00 -13.04
C SER A 500 -22.74 -7.56 -13.53
N GLY A 501 -21.70 -6.73 -13.53
CA GLY A 501 -21.71 -5.35 -14.01
C GLY A 501 -21.46 -5.23 -15.51
N THR A 502 -20.90 -4.11 -15.94
CA THR A 502 -20.64 -3.79 -17.34
C THR A 502 -19.13 -3.64 -17.60
N ILE A 503 -18.64 -4.25 -18.66
CA ILE A 503 -17.32 -3.99 -19.22
C ILE A 503 -17.57 -3.29 -20.57
N ASP A 504 -17.33 -1.98 -20.61
CA ASP A 504 -17.54 -1.14 -21.78
C ASP A 504 -16.22 -1.02 -22.57
N ILE A 505 -16.18 -1.68 -23.73
CA ILE A 505 -15.03 -1.65 -24.63
C ILE A 505 -15.26 -0.53 -25.64
N SER A 506 -14.57 0.60 -25.44
CA SER A 506 -14.78 1.81 -26.25
C SER A 506 -14.40 1.60 -27.71
N ASP A 507 -15.02 2.41 -28.61
CA ASP A 507 -14.74 2.35 -30.05
C ASP A 507 -13.24 2.50 -30.36
N GLY A 508 -12.73 1.59 -31.17
CA GLY A 508 -11.32 1.54 -31.57
C GLY A 508 -10.37 1.01 -30.51
N THR A 509 -10.86 0.52 -29.36
CA THR A 509 -10.03 -0.13 -28.32
C THR A 509 -10.21 -1.65 -28.30
N VAL A 510 -9.24 -2.32 -27.73
CA VAL A 510 -9.18 -3.79 -27.59
C VAL A 510 -9.09 -4.17 -26.10
N LEU A 511 -9.95 -5.11 -25.70
CA LEU A 511 -9.79 -5.84 -24.45
C LEU A 511 -9.34 -7.26 -24.76
N ARG A 512 -8.13 -7.65 -24.33
CA ARG A 512 -7.54 -8.98 -24.60
C ARG A 512 -7.52 -9.84 -23.34
N LEU A 513 -8.09 -11.04 -23.42
CA LEU A 513 -8.02 -12.05 -22.37
C LEU A 513 -6.79 -12.96 -22.57
N THR A 514 -5.81 -12.88 -21.66
CA THR A 514 -4.49 -13.54 -21.84
C THR A 514 -4.28 -14.79 -20.97
N GLY A 515 -5.13 -15.02 -19.95
CA GLY A 515 -4.99 -16.13 -19.00
C GLY A 515 -6.31 -16.54 -18.34
N GLN A 516 -7.43 -16.40 -19.05
CA GLN A 516 -8.77 -16.68 -18.52
C GLN A 516 -8.91 -18.10 -17.95
N ASP A 517 -9.56 -18.22 -16.79
CA ASP A 517 -9.97 -19.52 -16.24
C ASP A 517 -11.01 -20.17 -17.17
N THR A 518 -10.67 -21.31 -17.73
CA THR A 518 -11.51 -22.04 -18.68
C THR A 518 -12.42 -23.07 -18.01
N SER A 519 -12.33 -23.23 -16.69
CA SER A 519 -13.20 -24.15 -15.93
C SER A 519 -14.61 -23.63 -15.73
N VAL A 520 -14.82 -22.31 -15.95
CA VAL A 520 -16.10 -21.62 -15.79
C VAL A 520 -16.43 -20.79 -17.04
N ALA A 521 -17.72 -20.76 -17.39
CA ALA A 521 -18.19 -19.96 -18.51
C ALA A 521 -18.38 -18.50 -18.10
N LEU A 522 -18.00 -17.57 -18.99
CA LEU A 522 -18.26 -16.14 -18.82
C LEU A 522 -19.62 -15.78 -19.42
N ASN A 523 -20.37 -14.95 -18.72
CA ASN A 523 -21.57 -14.33 -19.28
C ASN A 523 -21.17 -13.25 -20.31
N ALA A 524 -21.45 -13.46 -21.57
CA ALA A 524 -21.09 -12.56 -22.65
C ALA A 524 -21.78 -11.18 -22.54
N SER A 525 -22.90 -11.07 -21.83
CA SER A 525 -23.61 -9.79 -21.62
C SER A 525 -22.87 -8.80 -20.73
N LEU A 526 -21.78 -9.25 -20.07
CA LEU A 526 -20.85 -8.33 -19.37
C LEU A 526 -20.19 -7.34 -20.34
N PHE A 527 -19.92 -7.79 -21.59
CA PHE A 527 -19.14 -7.02 -22.56
C PHE A 527 -20.06 -6.22 -23.46
N ASN A 528 -19.83 -4.91 -23.49
CA ASN A 528 -20.60 -3.93 -24.23
C ASN A 528 -19.66 -2.95 -24.97
N GLY A 529 -20.22 -2.16 -25.89
CA GLY A 529 -19.50 -1.09 -26.58
C GLY A 529 -19.11 -1.46 -28.02
N ASP A 530 -18.52 -0.50 -28.73
CA ASP A 530 -18.17 -0.63 -30.14
C ASP A 530 -16.72 -1.11 -30.37
N GLY A 531 -15.97 -1.38 -29.31
CA GLY A 531 -14.62 -1.92 -29.37
C GLY A 531 -14.58 -3.43 -29.62
N THR A 532 -13.43 -4.08 -29.35
CA THR A 532 -13.23 -5.50 -29.66
C THR A 532 -12.76 -6.28 -28.42
N LEU A 533 -13.50 -7.33 -28.09
CA LEU A 533 -13.05 -8.37 -27.18
C LEU A 533 -12.17 -9.39 -27.95
N VAL A 534 -10.95 -9.60 -27.52
CA VAL A 534 -10.04 -10.58 -28.10
C VAL A 534 -9.82 -11.74 -27.12
N ASN A 535 -10.17 -12.96 -27.53
CA ASN A 535 -9.81 -14.15 -26.77
C ASN A 535 -8.46 -14.72 -27.25
N ALA A 536 -7.44 -14.57 -26.43
CA ALA A 536 -6.10 -15.14 -26.63
C ALA A 536 -5.82 -16.41 -25.77
N THR A 537 -6.81 -16.89 -25.02
CA THR A 537 -6.69 -18.07 -24.14
C THR A 537 -7.46 -19.26 -24.72
N ASP A 538 -6.81 -20.42 -24.82
CA ASP A 538 -7.45 -21.63 -25.32
C ASP A 538 -8.53 -22.14 -24.35
N GLY A 539 -9.74 -22.36 -24.87
CA GLY A 539 -10.82 -23.06 -24.16
C GLY A 539 -11.78 -22.15 -23.39
N VAL A 540 -11.77 -20.84 -23.64
CA VAL A 540 -12.75 -19.91 -23.05
C VAL A 540 -14.16 -20.20 -23.55
N THR A 541 -15.10 -20.29 -22.62
CA THR A 541 -16.55 -20.46 -22.93
C THR A 541 -17.27 -19.15 -22.66
N LEU A 542 -17.98 -18.63 -23.66
CA LEU A 542 -18.92 -17.51 -23.53
C LEU A 542 -20.36 -18.04 -23.61
N THR A 543 -21.27 -17.39 -22.89
CA THR A 543 -22.70 -17.76 -22.89
C THR A 543 -23.58 -16.51 -22.97
N GLY A 544 -24.70 -16.60 -23.70
CA GLY A 544 -25.67 -15.52 -23.83
C GLY A 544 -25.38 -14.55 -24.99
N GLU A 545 -25.62 -13.26 -24.78
CA GLU A 545 -25.49 -12.23 -25.82
C GLU A 545 -24.25 -11.36 -25.59
N LEU A 546 -23.39 -11.27 -26.59
CA LEU A 546 -22.21 -10.40 -26.61
C LEU A 546 -22.55 -9.12 -27.35
N ASN A 547 -22.43 -7.96 -26.70
CA ASN A 547 -22.78 -6.65 -27.25
C ASN A 547 -21.56 -5.82 -27.69
N THR A 548 -20.53 -6.50 -28.17
CA THR A 548 -19.29 -5.89 -28.70
C THR A 548 -18.76 -6.75 -29.84
N ASN A 549 -17.70 -6.32 -30.53
CA ASN A 549 -17.02 -7.14 -31.52
C ASN A 549 -16.21 -8.26 -30.82
N LEU A 550 -16.07 -9.40 -31.49
CA LEU A 550 -15.29 -10.55 -31.00
C LEU A 550 -14.21 -10.92 -32.00
N GLU A 551 -12.99 -11.02 -31.53
CA GLU A 551 -11.88 -11.65 -32.25
C GLU A 551 -11.39 -12.88 -31.50
N THR A 552 -11.20 -13.99 -32.21
CA THR A 552 -10.75 -15.26 -31.64
C THR A 552 -9.36 -15.63 -32.16
N ASP A 553 -8.35 -15.43 -31.31
CA ASP A 553 -6.97 -15.85 -31.57
C ASP A 553 -6.70 -17.30 -31.11
N SER A 554 -7.56 -17.82 -30.26
CA SER A 554 -7.47 -19.15 -29.63
C SER A 554 -8.83 -19.86 -29.68
N LEU A 555 -8.91 -21.09 -29.11
CA LEU A 555 -10.15 -21.82 -29.03
C LEU A 555 -11.18 -21.12 -28.14
N THR A 556 -12.36 -20.83 -28.72
CA THR A 556 -13.49 -20.21 -28.03
C THR A 556 -14.75 -21.04 -28.21
N TYR A 557 -15.44 -21.38 -27.12
CA TYR A 557 -16.71 -22.09 -27.14
C TYR A 557 -17.88 -21.09 -27.16
N LEU A 558 -18.71 -21.17 -28.20
CA LEU A 558 -19.81 -20.22 -28.47
C LEU A 558 -21.13 -20.98 -28.77
N ALA A 559 -21.42 -22.07 -28.09
CA ALA A 559 -22.68 -22.79 -28.23
C ALA A 559 -23.86 -21.94 -27.72
N ASP A 560 -24.89 -21.72 -28.53
CA ASP A 560 -26.07 -20.88 -28.27
C ASP A 560 -25.73 -19.43 -27.90
N VAL A 561 -24.70 -18.84 -28.54
CA VAL A 561 -24.27 -17.47 -28.34
C VAL A 561 -24.75 -16.57 -29.50
N THR A 562 -25.16 -15.33 -29.16
CA THR A 562 -25.41 -14.25 -30.10
C THR A 562 -24.32 -13.20 -29.99
N VAL A 563 -23.59 -12.93 -31.08
CA VAL A 563 -22.64 -11.81 -31.20
C VAL A 563 -23.35 -10.66 -31.92
N ASN A 564 -23.65 -9.58 -31.20
CA ASN A 564 -24.32 -8.41 -31.76
C ASN A 564 -23.39 -7.52 -32.60
N GLY A 565 -22.08 -7.54 -32.29
CA GLY A 565 -21.03 -6.94 -33.11
C GLY A 565 -20.49 -7.85 -34.19
N ASP A 566 -19.31 -7.53 -34.73
CA ASP A 566 -18.58 -8.34 -35.69
C ASP A 566 -17.90 -9.53 -35.07
N LEU A 567 -17.80 -10.65 -35.81
CA LEU A 567 -17.00 -11.81 -35.44
C LEU A 567 -15.82 -11.98 -36.39
N THR A 568 -14.62 -11.86 -35.88
CA THR A 568 -13.37 -12.11 -36.59
C THR A 568 -12.71 -13.39 -36.08
N ASN A 569 -12.64 -14.43 -36.92
CA ASN A 569 -11.98 -15.70 -36.65
C ASN A 569 -10.93 -15.98 -37.71
N THR A 570 -9.80 -15.28 -37.67
CA THR A 570 -8.78 -15.38 -38.71
C THR A 570 -7.71 -16.45 -38.43
N SER A 571 -7.45 -16.75 -37.18
CA SER A 571 -6.39 -17.68 -36.77
C SER A 571 -6.81 -18.69 -35.69
N GLY A 572 -7.85 -18.38 -34.92
CA GLY A 572 -8.34 -19.19 -33.81
C GLY A 572 -9.30 -20.31 -34.23
N ALA A 573 -9.97 -20.90 -33.27
CA ALA A 573 -11.03 -21.84 -33.45
C ALA A 573 -12.28 -21.44 -32.69
N VAL A 574 -13.41 -21.47 -33.33
CA VAL A 574 -14.74 -21.30 -32.73
C VAL A 574 -15.41 -22.67 -32.66
N SER A 575 -15.86 -23.07 -31.48
CA SER A 575 -16.47 -24.37 -31.22
C SER A 575 -17.90 -24.21 -30.70
N LEU A 576 -18.81 -24.92 -31.34
CA LEU A 576 -20.13 -25.17 -30.80
C LEU A 576 -20.21 -26.57 -30.16
N GLN A 577 -19.13 -27.37 -30.27
CA GLN A 577 -19.10 -28.74 -29.78
C GLN A 577 -19.22 -28.82 -28.26
N ASN A 578 -20.32 -29.42 -27.82
CA ASN A 578 -20.59 -29.71 -26.41
C ASN A 578 -21.10 -31.17 -26.21
N GLY A 579 -21.10 -31.98 -27.28
CA GLY A 579 -21.59 -33.33 -27.30
C GLY A 579 -23.09 -33.47 -27.63
N VAL A 580 -23.74 -32.36 -27.99
CA VAL A 580 -25.14 -32.28 -28.42
C VAL A 580 -25.18 -31.50 -29.72
N ALA A 581 -25.92 -31.96 -30.71
CA ALA A 581 -26.13 -31.25 -31.97
C ALA A 581 -27.35 -30.33 -31.86
N GLY A 582 -27.30 -29.16 -32.51
CA GLY A 582 -28.39 -28.22 -32.64
C GLY A 582 -28.17 -26.87 -32.03
N ASP A 583 -26.96 -26.62 -31.51
CA ASP A 583 -26.58 -25.30 -31.01
C ASP A 583 -26.44 -24.27 -32.14
N THR A 584 -26.66 -23.00 -31.83
CA THR A 584 -26.60 -21.93 -32.81
C THR A 584 -25.66 -20.82 -32.37
N LEU A 585 -24.70 -20.45 -33.22
CA LEU A 585 -23.97 -19.19 -33.11
C LEU A 585 -24.57 -18.18 -34.09
N THR A 586 -25.12 -17.09 -33.57
CA THR A 586 -25.68 -16.00 -34.39
C THR A 586 -24.74 -14.80 -34.39
N VAL A 587 -24.38 -14.30 -35.58
CA VAL A 587 -23.57 -13.09 -35.76
C VAL A 587 -24.44 -12.04 -36.44
N ASN A 588 -24.73 -10.95 -35.70
CA ASN A 588 -25.55 -9.86 -36.21
C ASN A 588 -24.73 -8.82 -36.96
N GLY A 589 -23.45 -8.65 -36.65
CA GLY A 589 -22.49 -7.87 -37.42
C GLY A 589 -21.87 -8.63 -38.57
N ASP A 590 -20.72 -8.17 -39.06
CA ASP A 590 -19.98 -8.81 -40.13
C ASP A 590 -19.20 -10.03 -39.65
N TYR A 591 -19.07 -11.06 -40.49
CA TYR A 591 -18.27 -12.26 -40.24
C TYR A 591 -17.01 -12.29 -41.10
N THR A 592 -15.85 -12.36 -40.47
CA THR A 592 -14.56 -12.57 -41.14
C THR A 592 -13.94 -13.88 -40.75
N GLY A 593 -13.90 -14.85 -41.66
CA GLY A 593 -13.32 -16.19 -41.44
C GLY A 593 -11.88 -16.30 -41.91
N GLY A 594 -11.19 -17.33 -41.41
CA GLY A 594 -9.80 -17.69 -41.73
C GLY A 594 -9.31 -18.81 -40.85
N GLY A 595 -9.93 -18.98 -39.68
CA GLY A 595 -9.67 -20.02 -38.70
C GLY A 595 -10.52 -21.27 -38.88
N THR A 596 -10.89 -21.92 -37.77
CA THR A 596 -11.63 -23.17 -37.75
C THR A 596 -12.98 -23.00 -37.04
N LEU A 597 -14.03 -23.64 -37.57
CA LEU A 597 -15.32 -23.87 -36.92
C LEU A 597 -15.48 -25.33 -36.58
N LEU A 598 -15.89 -25.65 -35.35
CA LEU A 598 -16.10 -26.99 -34.88
C LEU A 598 -17.59 -27.20 -34.54
N PHE A 599 -18.25 -28.13 -35.22
CA PHE A 599 -19.68 -28.41 -35.09
C PHE A 599 -19.93 -29.84 -34.66
N ASP A 600 -20.96 -30.03 -33.84
CA ASP A 600 -21.59 -31.36 -33.62
C ASP A 600 -22.72 -31.56 -34.63
N SER A 601 -22.85 -32.74 -35.18
CA SER A 601 -23.88 -33.05 -36.18
C SER A 601 -24.36 -34.51 -36.09
N GLU A 602 -25.66 -34.67 -36.31
CA GLU A 602 -26.18 -35.97 -36.70
C GLU A 602 -25.92 -36.20 -38.19
N LEU A 603 -25.68 -37.45 -38.60
CA LEU A 603 -25.47 -37.80 -39.99
C LEU A 603 -26.45 -38.90 -40.43
N ASN A 604 -27.68 -38.47 -40.70
CA ASN A 604 -28.74 -39.25 -41.30
C ASN A 604 -29.18 -38.61 -42.63
N GLY A 605 -30.48 -38.49 -42.88
CA GLY A 605 -31.03 -37.76 -44.01
C GLY A 605 -31.16 -36.27 -43.78
N ASP A 606 -31.99 -35.63 -44.58
CA ASP A 606 -32.19 -34.16 -44.56
C ASP A 606 -32.73 -33.58 -43.22
N ASP A 607 -33.34 -34.43 -42.37
CA ASP A 607 -33.91 -34.04 -41.07
C ASP A 607 -32.88 -34.13 -39.92
N SER A 608 -31.64 -34.38 -40.20
CA SER A 608 -30.57 -34.45 -39.19
C SER A 608 -30.38 -33.10 -38.50
N VAL A 609 -30.21 -33.15 -37.18
CA VAL A 609 -29.88 -31.97 -36.36
C VAL A 609 -28.39 -31.72 -36.43
N SER A 610 -27.99 -30.45 -36.56
CA SER A 610 -26.59 -30.00 -36.59
C SER A 610 -26.45 -28.65 -35.96
N ASP A 611 -25.29 -28.39 -35.38
CA ASP A 611 -24.90 -27.05 -35.01
C ASP A 611 -24.86 -26.13 -36.24
N GLN A 612 -25.14 -24.82 -36.01
CA GLN A 612 -25.25 -23.85 -37.09
C GLN A 612 -24.55 -22.54 -36.79
N LEU A 613 -23.86 -21.98 -37.78
CA LEU A 613 -23.48 -20.58 -37.83
C LEU A 613 -24.54 -19.81 -38.64
N VAL A 614 -25.16 -18.80 -37.99
CA VAL A 614 -26.13 -17.87 -38.62
C VAL A 614 -25.52 -16.52 -38.78
N MET A 615 -25.46 -15.96 -39.98
CA MET A 615 -24.82 -14.68 -40.32
C MET A 615 -25.83 -13.68 -40.84
N ASN A 616 -25.92 -12.52 -40.19
CA ASN A 616 -26.88 -11.43 -40.54
C ASN A 616 -26.21 -10.20 -41.18
N GLY A 617 -24.87 -10.18 -41.29
CA GLY A 617 -24.07 -9.09 -41.89
C GLY A 617 -23.31 -9.52 -43.14
N ASN A 618 -22.31 -8.72 -43.56
CA ASN A 618 -21.42 -9.09 -44.64
C ASN A 618 -20.51 -10.24 -44.20
N THR A 619 -20.08 -11.06 -45.15
CA THR A 619 -19.18 -12.15 -44.84
C THR A 619 -17.93 -12.16 -45.73
N ALA A 620 -16.81 -12.59 -45.20
CA ALA A 620 -15.54 -12.68 -45.91
C ALA A 620 -14.64 -13.80 -45.36
N GLY A 621 -13.64 -14.16 -46.15
CA GLY A 621 -12.57 -15.09 -45.74
C GLY A 621 -12.86 -16.54 -46.05
N ASN A 622 -11.89 -17.42 -45.67
CA ASN A 622 -11.97 -18.85 -45.92
C ASN A 622 -11.87 -19.62 -44.60
N THR A 623 -12.92 -20.28 -44.19
CA THR A 623 -13.06 -20.96 -42.93
C THR A 623 -12.99 -22.49 -43.11
N THR A 624 -12.21 -23.14 -42.26
CA THR A 624 -12.17 -24.62 -42.20
C THR A 624 -13.23 -25.11 -41.22
N VAL A 625 -14.09 -26.05 -41.68
CA VAL A 625 -15.14 -26.67 -40.86
C VAL A 625 -14.70 -28.06 -40.43
N VAL A 626 -14.81 -28.36 -39.17
CA VAL A 626 -14.62 -29.68 -38.56
C VAL A 626 -15.97 -30.15 -38.03
N VAL A 627 -16.46 -31.23 -38.49
CA VAL A 627 -17.72 -31.83 -38.03
C VAL A 627 -17.41 -33.04 -37.15
N ASN A 628 -17.88 -32.97 -35.91
CA ASN A 628 -17.90 -34.10 -35.00
C ASN A 628 -19.23 -34.83 -35.12
N PHE A 629 -19.15 -36.10 -35.37
CA PHE A 629 -20.34 -36.96 -35.48
C PHE A 629 -20.86 -37.35 -34.09
N ILE A 630 -22.12 -37.04 -33.80
CA ILE A 630 -22.77 -37.38 -32.53
C ILE A 630 -23.55 -38.70 -32.66
N THR A 631 -24.42 -38.81 -33.68
CA THR A 631 -25.24 -40.00 -33.91
C THR A 631 -25.67 -40.07 -35.37
N GLY A 632 -26.02 -41.26 -35.85
CA GLY A 632 -26.53 -41.53 -37.18
C GLY A 632 -26.07 -42.86 -37.76
N ILE A 633 -26.67 -43.27 -38.90
CA ILE A 633 -26.33 -44.49 -39.62
C ILE A 633 -25.84 -44.23 -41.04
N GLY A 634 -25.85 -42.96 -41.47
CA GLY A 634 -25.59 -42.53 -42.81
C GLY A 634 -26.79 -42.82 -43.74
N GLU A 635 -27.44 -41.78 -44.20
CA GLU A 635 -28.57 -41.85 -45.12
C GLU A 635 -28.40 -40.86 -46.30
N PRO A 636 -29.06 -41.08 -47.45
CA PRO A 636 -28.99 -40.17 -48.53
C PRO A 636 -29.69 -38.84 -48.19
N THR A 637 -29.08 -37.75 -48.58
CA THR A 637 -29.68 -36.40 -48.50
C THR A 637 -30.12 -35.91 -49.88
N SER A 638 -31.18 -35.13 -49.91
CA SER A 638 -31.65 -34.44 -51.13
C SER A 638 -31.40 -32.96 -51.09
N THR A 639 -31.68 -32.32 -49.93
CA THR A 639 -31.36 -30.92 -49.66
C THR A 639 -30.06 -30.76 -48.90
N GLY A 640 -29.76 -31.70 -48.01
CA GLY A 640 -28.58 -31.68 -47.15
C GLY A 640 -28.88 -31.17 -45.73
N ILE A 641 -27.92 -31.35 -44.81
CA ILE A 641 -27.95 -30.88 -43.43
C ILE A 641 -27.36 -29.48 -43.37
N LYS A 642 -28.15 -28.48 -43.04
CA LYS A 642 -27.65 -27.08 -42.97
C LYS A 642 -26.70 -26.92 -41.83
N VAL A 643 -25.52 -26.35 -42.07
CA VAL A 643 -24.47 -26.04 -41.04
C VAL A 643 -24.09 -24.56 -41.03
N VAL A 644 -24.30 -23.83 -42.16
CA VAL A 644 -24.10 -22.40 -42.24
C VAL A 644 -25.31 -21.77 -42.94
N ASP A 645 -25.89 -20.75 -42.31
CA ASP A 645 -27.05 -20.01 -42.74
C ASP A 645 -26.68 -18.54 -43.00
N PHE A 646 -26.72 -18.10 -44.21
CA PHE A 646 -26.64 -16.66 -44.58
C PHE A 646 -28.04 -16.07 -44.54
N ALA A 647 -28.46 -15.68 -43.36
CA ALA A 647 -29.79 -15.14 -43.08
C ALA A 647 -29.96 -13.67 -43.50
N ALA A 648 -28.86 -12.96 -43.82
CA ALA A 648 -28.85 -11.58 -44.26
C ALA A 648 -29.57 -11.38 -45.61
N ASP A 649 -30.18 -10.22 -45.81
CA ASP A 649 -30.76 -9.83 -47.10
C ASP A 649 -29.66 -9.69 -48.18
N PRO A 650 -29.57 -10.58 -49.16
CA PRO A 650 -28.50 -10.58 -50.17
C PRO A 650 -28.53 -9.35 -51.09
N THR A 651 -29.57 -8.51 -51.00
CA THR A 651 -29.61 -7.23 -51.69
C THR A 651 -28.91 -6.10 -50.94
N GLN A 652 -28.66 -6.28 -49.66
CA GLN A 652 -28.04 -5.29 -48.80
C GLN A 652 -26.65 -5.74 -48.32
N PHE A 653 -26.42 -7.03 -48.11
CA PHE A 653 -25.20 -7.59 -47.59
C PHE A 653 -24.51 -8.53 -48.60
N GLN A 654 -23.20 -8.62 -48.52
CA GLN A 654 -22.38 -9.46 -49.41
C GLN A 654 -21.97 -10.75 -48.74
N ASN A 655 -22.24 -11.89 -49.36
CA ASN A 655 -21.72 -13.19 -48.91
C ASN A 655 -20.46 -13.54 -49.71
N ASN A 656 -19.28 -13.32 -49.13
CA ASN A 656 -17.99 -13.66 -49.75
C ASN A 656 -17.21 -14.71 -48.95
N ALA A 657 -17.77 -15.21 -47.83
CA ALA A 657 -17.11 -16.27 -47.04
C ALA A 657 -17.16 -17.63 -47.77
N GLN A 658 -16.07 -18.33 -47.71
CA GLN A 658 -15.96 -19.68 -48.25
C GLN A 658 -15.69 -20.66 -47.12
N PHE A 659 -16.35 -21.81 -47.16
CA PHE A 659 -16.21 -22.85 -46.16
C PHE A 659 -15.71 -24.16 -46.82
N SER A 660 -14.85 -24.90 -46.09
CA SER A 660 -14.32 -26.17 -46.54
C SER A 660 -14.18 -27.17 -45.41
N LEU A 661 -14.51 -28.42 -45.63
CA LEU A 661 -14.29 -29.47 -44.63
C LEU A 661 -12.81 -29.73 -44.42
N ALA A 662 -12.44 -29.93 -43.17
CA ALA A 662 -11.10 -30.37 -42.79
C ALA A 662 -10.73 -31.76 -43.32
N GLY A 663 -9.46 -32.08 -43.36
CA GLY A 663 -8.95 -33.40 -43.69
C GLY A 663 -9.19 -33.79 -45.17
N SER A 664 -9.93 -34.85 -45.41
CA SER A 664 -10.17 -35.37 -46.75
C SER A 664 -11.23 -34.61 -47.54
N GLY A 665 -11.86 -33.61 -46.94
CA GLY A 665 -12.96 -32.85 -47.57
C GLY A 665 -14.31 -33.53 -47.48
N TYR A 666 -14.43 -34.60 -46.74
CA TYR A 666 -15.69 -35.32 -46.46
C TYR A 666 -15.71 -35.94 -45.07
N VAL A 667 -16.89 -36.19 -44.53
CA VAL A 667 -17.15 -36.97 -43.32
C VAL A 667 -17.82 -38.26 -43.74
N ASN A 668 -17.21 -39.42 -43.42
CA ASN A 668 -17.75 -40.72 -43.77
C ASN A 668 -18.71 -41.23 -42.68
N MET A 669 -19.91 -41.66 -43.09
CA MET A 669 -20.86 -42.35 -42.23
C MET A 669 -21.58 -43.48 -42.98
N GLY A 670 -21.34 -44.71 -42.55
CA GLY A 670 -21.93 -45.89 -43.17
C GLY A 670 -21.53 -46.08 -44.63
N ALA A 671 -22.50 -46.02 -45.54
CA ALA A 671 -22.28 -46.16 -47.00
C ALA A 671 -22.14 -44.78 -47.69
N TYR A 672 -22.09 -43.68 -46.94
CA TYR A 672 -22.13 -42.34 -47.50
C TYR A 672 -20.95 -41.49 -47.01
N ASP A 673 -20.45 -40.68 -47.96
CA ASP A 673 -19.54 -39.55 -47.70
C ASP A 673 -20.34 -38.26 -47.75
N TYR A 674 -20.29 -37.48 -46.63
CA TYR A 674 -20.92 -36.16 -46.56
C TYR A 674 -19.88 -35.09 -46.92
N THR A 675 -20.16 -34.30 -47.96
CA THR A 675 -19.32 -33.19 -48.40
C THR A 675 -20.02 -31.87 -48.15
N LEU A 676 -19.24 -30.80 -47.94
CA LEU A 676 -19.79 -29.46 -47.73
C LEU A 676 -20.07 -28.80 -49.06
N VAL A 677 -21.32 -28.38 -49.31
CA VAL A 677 -21.80 -27.85 -50.55
C VAL A 677 -22.56 -26.54 -50.34
N GLU A 678 -22.19 -25.48 -51.06
CA GLU A 678 -22.93 -24.21 -51.10
C GLU A 678 -24.20 -24.35 -51.98
N ASP A 679 -25.35 -23.92 -51.46
CA ASP A 679 -26.58 -23.82 -52.18
C ASP A 679 -27.38 -22.61 -51.70
N ASN A 680 -27.64 -21.63 -52.60
CA ASN A 680 -28.36 -20.40 -52.33
C ASN A 680 -27.77 -19.54 -51.21
N ASN A 681 -26.45 -19.44 -51.11
CA ASN A 681 -25.64 -18.77 -50.08
C ASN A 681 -25.54 -19.50 -48.75
N ASP A 682 -26.23 -20.62 -48.57
CA ASP A 682 -26.12 -21.47 -47.38
C ASP A 682 -25.18 -22.66 -47.65
N TRP A 683 -24.66 -23.22 -46.58
CA TRP A 683 -23.79 -24.37 -46.69
C TRP A 683 -24.39 -25.60 -46.00
N TYR A 684 -24.38 -26.74 -46.76
CA TYR A 684 -25.01 -28.00 -46.37
C TYR A 684 -24.01 -29.14 -46.37
N LEU A 685 -24.13 -30.07 -45.46
CA LEU A 685 -23.54 -31.39 -45.60
C LEU A 685 -24.44 -32.26 -46.49
N ARG A 686 -23.96 -32.63 -47.68
CA ARG A 686 -24.68 -33.49 -48.62
C ARG A 686 -23.99 -34.82 -48.77
N SER A 687 -24.81 -35.91 -48.68
CA SER A 687 -24.31 -37.26 -48.81
C SER A 687 -24.08 -37.66 -50.24
N GLN A 688 -23.00 -38.37 -50.53
CA GLN A 688 -22.73 -39.07 -51.77
C GLN A 688 -22.50 -40.56 -51.46
N GLU A 689 -23.10 -41.44 -52.24
CA GLU A 689 -22.88 -42.88 -52.10
C GLU A 689 -21.40 -43.19 -52.38
N VAL A 690 -20.74 -43.88 -51.44
CA VAL A 690 -19.38 -44.37 -51.66
C VAL A 690 -19.43 -45.46 -52.74
N THR A 691 -19.04 -45.08 -53.94
CA THR A 691 -18.91 -46.12 -55.01
C THR A 691 -17.76 -47.04 -54.63
N PRO A 692 -18.05 -48.35 -54.44
CA PRO A 692 -16.96 -49.28 -54.20
C PRO A 692 -15.98 -49.19 -55.36
N PRO A 693 -14.67 -49.36 -55.15
CA PRO A 693 -13.73 -49.43 -56.25
C PRO A 693 -14.17 -50.48 -57.17
N SER A 694 -14.28 -50.20 -58.48
CA SER A 694 -14.64 -51.13 -59.53
C SER A 694 -13.82 -52.43 -59.30
N PRO A 695 -14.46 -53.60 -59.33
CA PRO A 695 -13.70 -54.83 -59.26
C PRO A 695 -12.59 -54.80 -60.31
N PRO A 696 -11.36 -55.22 -60.00
CA PRO A 696 -10.31 -55.22 -60.99
C PRO A 696 -10.81 -56.04 -62.23
N GLU A 697 -10.61 -55.44 -63.41
CA GLU A 697 -10.94 -56.13 -64.68
C GLU A 697 -10.33 -57.53 -64.64
N PRO A 698 -11.10 -58.58 -65.03
CA PRO A 698 -10.56 -59.90 -65.02
C PRO A 698 -9.32 -59.97 -65.90
N ASP A 699 -8.26 -60.48 -65.35
CA ASP A 699 -6.95 -60.62 -65.93
C ASP A 699 -7.08 -61.35 -67.31
N PRO A 700 -6.50 -60.84 -68.39
CA PRO A 700 -6.54 -61.49 -69.67
C PRO A 700 -5.89 -62.88 -69.52
N THR A 701 -6.62 -63.91 -70.10
CA THR A 701 -6.19 -65.28 -70.10
C THR A 701 -4.71 -65.45 -70.52
N PRO A 702 -3.92 -66.23 -69.80
CA PRO A 702 -2.49 -66.37 -70.11
C PRO A 702 -2.28 -67.08 -71.46
N ASP A 703 -1.41 -66.53 -72.26
CA ASP A 703 -0.84 -67.12 -73.49
C ASP A 703 0.17 -68.21 -73.05
N PRO A 704 0.28 -69.34 -73.77
CA PRO A 704 1.06 -70.48 -73.29
C PRO A 704 2.57 -70.27 -73.36
N ASP A 705 3.19 -70.61 -72.31
CA ASP A 705 4.55 -70.76 -71.86
C ASP A 705 5.64 -71.00 -72.94
N PRO A 706 6.74 -70.24 -72.89
CA PRO A 706 8.03 -70.76 -73.28
C PRO A 706 8.99 -70.94 -72.10
N THR A 707 9.62 -72.05 -72.08
CA THR A 707 10.65 -72.62 -71.26
C THR A 707 11.55 -71.73 -70.40
N PRO A 708 12.01 -72.25 -69.25
CA PRO A 708 12.70 -71.49 -68.23
C PRO A 708 14.16 -71.18 -68.49
N ASP A 709 14.62 -70.01 -68.13
CA ASP A 709 16.06 -69.65 -68.06
C ASP A 709 16.36 -69.20 -66.57
N PRO A 710 17.55 -69.41 -66.08
CA PRO A 710 17.85 -69.55 -64.67
C PRO A 710 17.92 -68.20 -63.88
N ASP A 711 17.48 -68.32 -62.65
CA ASP A 711 17.59 -67.50 -61.46
C ASP A 711 18.57 -66.35 -61.46
N PRO A 712 18.18 -65.15 -61.10
CA PRO A 712 19.02 -64.21 -60.37
C PRO A 712 18.44 -63.80 -59.04
N THR A 713 19.32 -63.70 -58.12
CA THR A 713 19.30 -63.18 -56.70
C THR A 713 18.17 -62.22 -56.27
N PRO A 714 17.67 -62.33 -55.01
CA PRO A 714 16.56 -61.55 -54.51
C PRO A 714 16.94 -60.10 -54.27
N ASP A 715 16.09 -59.18 -54.72
CA ASP A 715 16.11 -57.76 -54.51
C ASP A 715 15.49 -57.41 -53.16
N PRO A 716 15.97 -56.34 -52.46
CA PRO A 716 15.52 -56.02 -51.11
C PRO A 716 14.10 -55.46 -51.07
N ALA A 717 13.41 -55.77 -49.98
CA ALA A 717 12.03 -55.39 -49.69
C ALA A 717 11.73 -53.91 -49.85
N PRO A 718 10.56 -53.48 -50.34
CA PRO A 718 10.17 -52.07 -50.43
C PRO A 718 9.86 -51.50 -49.06
N THR A 719 10.41 -50.38 -48.80
CA THR A 719 10.12 -49.49 -47.64
C THR A 719 8.66 -49.06 -47.71
N PRO A 720 7.91 -49.11 -46.60
CA PRO A 720 6.55 -48.59 -46.59
C PRO A 720 6.60 -47.09 -46.70
N ALA A 721 5.93 -46.57 -47.71
CA ALA A 721 5.68 -45.14 -47.89
C ALA A 721 4.48 -44.71 -47.05
N TYR A 722 4.67 -43.56 -46.45
CA TYR A 722 3.65 -42.68 -45.88
C TYR A 722 3.36 -42.85 -44.40
N GLN A 723 4.01 -41.99 -43.64
CA GLN A 723 3.50 -41.49 -42.36
C GLN A 723 2.91 -40.11 -42.59
N PRO A 724 1.64 -39.86 -42.23
CA PRO A 724 1.12 -38.49 -42.22
C PRO A 724 1.84 -37.69 -41.13
N VAL A 725 2.46 -36.57 -41.53
CA VAL A 725 3.01 -35.58 -40.58
C VAL A 725 1.81 -34.80 -40.04
N LEU A 726 1.33 -35.23 -38.88
CA LEU A 726 0.43 -34.39 -38.08
C LEU A 726 1.15 -33.12 -37.69
N ASN A 727 0.57 -31.99 -37.98
CA ASN A 727 1.05 -30.70 -37.51
C ASN A 727 1.12 -30.75 -35.95
N ALA A 728 2.23 -30.34 -35.36
CA ALA A 728 2.48 -30.46 -33.92
C ALA A 728 1.40 -29.77 -33.05
N LYS A 729 0.66 -28.81 -33.60
CA LYS A 729 -0.48 -28.16 -32.95
C LYS A 729 -1.73 -29.04 -32.84
N VAL A 730 -1.93 -29.99 -33.74
CA VAL A 730 -3.08 -30.91 -33.72
C VAL A 730 -2.82 -32.15 -32.84
N GLY A 731 -1.54 -32.52 -32.65
CA GLY A 731 -1.16 -33.62 -31.79
C GLY A 731 -1.45 -33.45 -30.30
N GLY A 732 -1.49 -32.20 -29.80
CA GLY A 732 -1.84 -31.86 -28.42
C GLY A 732 -3.33 -32.09 -28.10
N TYR A 733 -4.19 -31.89 -29.06
CA TYR A 733 -5.65 -32.07 -28.93
C TYR A 733 -6.10 -33.50 -28.73
N LEU A 734 -5.50 -34.43 -29.49
CA LEU A 734 -5.86 -35.85 -29.40
C LEU A 734 -5.39 -36.54 -28.11
N ASN A 735 -4.39 -36.00 -27.43
CA ASN A 735 -3.93 -36.54 -26.14
C ASN A 735 -4.81 -36.10 -24.96
N ASN A 736 -5.43 -34.93 -25.02
CA ASN A 736 -6.34 -34.46 -23.97
C ASN A 736 -7.71 -35.18 -24.03
N LEU A 737 -8.19 -35.51 -25.22
CA LEU A 737 -9.41 -36.32 -25.41
C LEU A 737 -9.26 -37.78 -24.94
N ARG A 738 -8.02 -38.32 -24.87
CA ARG A 738 -7.77 -39.70 -24.36
C ARG A 738 -7.55 -39.74 -22.83
N ALA A 739 -7.31 -38.59 -22.17
CA ALA A 739 -7.15 -38.52 -20.71
C ALA A 739 -8.47 -38.29 -19.96
N ALA A 740 -9.56 -37.97 -20.66
CA ALA A 740 -10.87 -37.72 -20.09
C ALA A 740 -11.85 -38.90 -20.15
N ASN A 741 -11.39 -40.11 -20.58
CA ASN A 741 -12.16 -41.36 -20.51
C ASN A 741 -11.53 -42.39 -19.58
#